data_1f42e6e8ed21bd6ba4ceb0959f93200a
#
_entry.id   1f42e6e8ed21bd6ba4ceb0959f93200a
#
_cell.length_a   1.000
_cell.length_b   1.000
_cell.length_c   1.000
_cell.angle_alpha   90.00
_cell.angle_beta   90.00
_cell.angle_gamma   90.00
#
_symmetry.space_group_name_H-M   'P 1'
#
loop_
_entity.id
_entity.type
_entity.pdbx_description
1 polymer ?
#
loop_
_entity_poly.entity_id
_entity_poly.type
_entity_poly.pdbx_seq_one_letter_code
_entity_poly.pdbx_strand_id
1 'polypeptide(L)'
;MDDSKNIIIKGARVNNLKNVDVEIPRGKLVVVTGLSGSGKSSLAFDTLYAEGQRRYVESLSSYARQFLGQMNKPECDFIKGIPPAIAIEQKVNNRNPRSTVGTTTEIYEYLKLLYARIGKTYSPISGTLVKKDTPEDLLTCMNSHPEGEKFMLLAPIPKRKGRKLQEQLEIYLQQGFTRVVLGKEIVRIEDYTPQKGETPALLIDRLSVSRSNETASRLLDSAETAFYEGNGECLLQFLSEEQPYRFSIRFEADGIEFEEPTEQMFSFNSPIGACPDCEGFGRIVGIDEDLVIPNKSLSIYDGAVFCWRGDKMGEWKTEFCRRAPQDNFPIFEPYYNLTQEQKDYLWHKGPWIEEYGEGICIDRFFDMVKANQYKIQYRVMLARYRGKPICPTCHGTRLKKEATYVKVGGTSITELVEMPVSRLKVFFDNLVLDEHDAAIAKRILTEIRSRVDCLLDVGLGYLTLNRLSNTLSGGESQRINLVTSLGSALVGSLYILDEPSIGLHSRDTDRLIKVLYRLRDLGNTVVVVEHDEEIIRAADYIIDVGPKAGSYGGNIVYRGNMSDLAPGSNSYTVKYLLGEETIDVPAYRRTSNNYITIKGARENNLKGIDVKFPLNLLTVVSGVSGSGKSTLVRNILYRSLMRHFGNSCDTPGQCDSVDGALKQLCGVELVDQNPIGKSSRSNPVTYLKVYDDIRHLFAQQPLAKQLGFGAGHFSFNSDGGRCDECKGEGTITVSMQFMADLKLECEACHGKRFKNEVLEVKYHGKNIYDILEMTVGDAINFFQEYGQKRIAENLQPLQDVGLAYIKLGQSSSTLSGGENQRVKLAYYLSRQSDRPTMFIFDEPTTGLHFHDIKKLLKSFERLIARGHSLVIIEHNMDVIKCADYLIDLGPEGGEAGGQLVVAGTPEEVVACEASYTGKFLREKL
;
A
#
# COMPACT_ATOMS: atom_id res chain seq x y z
N MET A 1 -17.74 1.71 44.81
CA MET A 1 -16.75 2.01 43.73
C MET A 1 -17.53 2.51 42.53
N ASP A 2 -17.10 3.61 42.01
CA ASP A 2 -17.80 4.31 40.91
C ASP A 2 -17.58 3.50 39.62
N ASP A 3 -18.51 2.58 39.32
CA ASP A 3 -18.45 1.64 38.15
C ASP A 3 -18.35 2.37 36.79
N SER A 4 -18.43 3.71 36.79
CA SER A 4 -18.37 4.55 35.59
C SER A 4 -16.94 4.89 35.14
N LYS A 5 -15.93 4.73 35.98
CA LYS A 5 -14.56 5.18 35.73
C LYS A 5 -13.64 4.10 35.15
N ASN A 6 -13.97 2.82 35.29
CA ASN A 6 -13.14 1.70 34.87
C ASN A 6 -13.90 0.71 33.99
N ILE A 7 -13.19 0.06 33.08
CA ILE A 7 -13.65 -1.18 32.44
C ILE A 7 -13.16 -2.32 33.32
N ILE A 8 -14.08 -3.20 33.75
CA ILE A 8 -13.80 -4.29 34.68
C ILE A 8 -13.95 -5.60 33.95
N ILE A 9 -12.89 -6.38 33.85
CA ILE A 9 -12.84 -7.74 33.30
C ILE A 9 -12.66 -8.69 34.49
N LYS A 10 -13.53 -9.70 34.59
CA LYS A 10 -13.45 -10.74 35.62
C LYS A 10 -13.39 -12.12 35.01
N GLY A 11 -12.44 -12.95 35.53
CA GLY A 11 -12.35 -14.35 35.18
C GLY A 11 -12.02 -14.61 33.70
N ALA A 12 -11.18 -13.82 33.06
CA ALA A 12 -10.80 -14.04 31.65
C ALA A 12 -9.96 -15.31 31.50
N ARG A 13 -10.43 -16.24 30.63
CA ARG A 13 -9.84 -17.57 30.39
C ARG A 13 -9.58 -17.87 28.90
N VAL A 14 -9.69 -16.85 28.04
CA VAL A 14 -9.51 -17.01 26.60
C VAL A 14 -8.06 -17.43 26.29
N ASN A 15 -7.89 -18.44 25.46
CA ASN A 15 -6.59 -19.02 25.06
C ASN A 15 -5.72 -19.43 26.26
N ASN A 16 -4.63 -18.70 26.51
CA ASN A 16 -3.70 -19.01 27.61
C ASN A 16 -3.95 -18.19 28.88
N LEU A 17 -4.96 -17.36 28.95
CA LEU A 17 -5.28 -16.56 30.14
C LEU A 17 -5.74 -17.46 31.30
N LYS A 18 -5.24 -17.18 32.50
CA LYS A 18 -5.45 -18.01 33.70
C LYS A 18 -6.42 -17.36 34.67
N ASN A 19 -7.69 -17.27 34.29
CA ASN A 19 -8.75 -16.72 35.17
C ASN A 19 -8.40 -15.30 35.66
N VAL A 20 -8.07 -14.41 34.72
CA VAL A 20 -7.47 -13.10 35.01
C VAL A 20 -8.52 -12.07 35.32
N ASP A 21 -8.27 -11.28 36.38
CA ASP A 21 -9.04 -10.12 36.79
C ASP A 21 -8.27 -8.83 36.46
N VAL A 22 -8.85 -7.96 35.62
CA VAL A 22 -8.24 -6.69 35.18
C VAL A 22 -9.20 -5.54 35.28
N GLU A 23 -8.70 -4.39 35.73
CA GLU A 23 -9.38 -3.10 35.70
C GLU A 23 -8.61 -2.15 34.78
N ILE A 24 -9.28 -1.59 33.79
CA ILE A 24 -8.72 -0.68 32.79
C ILE A 24 -9.35 0.70 33.03
N PRO A 25 -8.56 1.73 33.39
CA PRO A 25 -9.09 3.08 33.61
C PRO A 25 -9.57 3.71 32.28
N ARG A 26 -10.76 4.32 32.30
CA ARG A 26 -11.33 5.01 31.13
C ARG A 26 -10.69 6.39 30.94
N GLY A 27 -10.67 6.85 29.66
CA GLY A 27 -10.08 8.15 29.31
C GLY A 27 -8.56 8.22 29.51
N LYS A 28 -7.88 7.08 29.43
CA LYS A 28 -6.44 6.95 29.61
C LYS A 28 -5.79 6.22 28.45
N LEU A 29 -4.48 6.48 28.27
CA LEU A 29 -3.61 5.67 27.43
C LEU A 29 -3.11 4.48 28.24
N VAL A 30 -3.61 3.29 27.92
CA VAL A 30 -3.28 2.04 28.61
C VAL A 30 -2.43 1.18 27.70
N VAL A 31 -1.26 0.78 28.14
CA VAL A 31 -0.40 -0.14 27.38
C VAL A 31 -0.46 -1.54 27.96
N VAL A 32 -0.79 -2.52 27.13
CA VAL A 32 -0.74 -3.95 27.43
C VAL A 32 0.55 -4.51 26.87
N THR A 33 1.46 -4.93 27.75
CA THR A 33 2.80 -5.39 27.40
C THR A 33 3.08 -6.81 27.93
N GLY A 34 4.29 -7.33 27.71
CA GLY A 34 4.74 -8.65 28.14
C GLY A 34 5.42 -9.45 27.04
N LEU A 35 5.95 -10.61 27.36
CA LEU A 35 6.65 -11.49 26.41
C LEU A 35 5.78 -11.87 25.21
N SER A 36 6.41 -12.20 24.08
CA SER A 36 5.70 -12.78 22.92
C SER A 36 5.00 -14.07 23.33
N GLY A 37 3.69 -14.20 22.99
CA GLY A 37 2.86 -15.36 23.39
C GLY A 37 2.46 -15.39 24.87
N SER A 38 2.59 -14.31 25.63
CA SER A 38 2.18 -14.25 27.05
C SER A 38 0.67 -14.12 27.25
N GLY A 39 -0.11 -13.74 26.21
CA GLY A 39 -1.57 -13.58 26.27
C GLY A 39 -2.07 -12.13 26.11
N LYS A 40 -1.22 -11.20 25.68
CA LYS A 40 -1.59 -9.78 25.44
C LYS A 40 -2.76 -9.62 24.47
N SER A 41 -2.62 -10.21 23.28
CA SER A 41 -3.66 -10.15 22.24
C SER A 41 -4.92 -10.90 22.69
N SER A 42 -4.78 -11.98 23.47
CA SER A 42 -5.93 -12.68 24.07
C SER A 42 -6.71 -11.79 25.04
N LEU A 43 -6.02 -10.94 25.81
CA LEU A 43 -6.68 -9.98 26.70
C LEU A 43 -7.31 -8.81 25.92
N ALA A 44 -6.55 -8.18 25.02
CA ALA A 44 -6.97 -6.96 24.34
C ALA A 44 -7.97 -7.21 23.20
N PHE A 45 -7.69 -8.20 22.34
CA PHE A 45 -8.50 -8.48 21.14
C PHE A 45 -9.52 -9.60 21.38
N ASP A 46 -9.08 -10.79 21.81
CA ASP A 46 -9.97 -11.93 21.93
C ASP A 46 -10.92 -11.84 23.13
N THR A 47 -10.63 -10.96 24.11
CA THR A 47 -11.50 -10.74 25.28
C THR A 47 -12.19 -9.37 25.22
N LEU A 48 -11.43 -8.28 25.31
CA LEU A 48 -12.00 -6.93 25.45
C LEU A 48 -12.68 -6.46 24.16
N TYR A 49 -12.00 -6.53 23.02
CA TYR A 49 -12.57 -6.12 21.73
C TYR A 49 -13.72 -7.03 21.30
N ALA A 50 -13.52 -8.34 21.41
CA ALA A 50 -14.54 -9.33 21.03
C ALA A 50 -15.87 -9.11 21.78
N GLU A 51 -15.83 -8.80 23.07
CA GLU A 51 -17.03 -8.48 23.84
C GLU A 51 -17.62 -7.12 23.43
N GLY A 52 -16.80 -6.11 23.18
CA GLY A 52 -17.26 -4.80 22.69
C GLY A 52 -17.98 -4.92 21.34
N GLN A 53 -17.42 -5.68 20.43
CA GLN A 53 -18.00 -5.96 19.11
C GLN A 53 -19.28 -6.79 19.24
N ARG A 54 -19.29 -7.81 20.08
CA ARG A 54 -20.49 -8.63 20.33
C ARG A 54 -21.66 -7.78 20.81
N ARG A 55 -21.44 -6.89 21.79
CA ARG A 55 -22.48 -5.97 22.30
C ARG A 55 -22.97 -4.99 21.25
N TYR A 56 -22.07 -4.48 20.42
CA TYR A 56 -22.43 -3.61 19.31
C TYR A 56 -23.35 -4.34 18.32
N VAL A 57 -22.99 -5.57 17.92
CA VAL A 57 -23.79 -6.40 17.01
C VAL A 57 -25.14 -6.75 17.63
N GLU A 58 -25.19 -7.05 18.94
CA GLU A 58 -26.45 -7.31 19.65
C GLU A 58 -27.38 -6.09 19.69
N SER A 59 -26.84 -4.87 19.64
CA SER A 59 -27.63 -3.63 19.58
C SER A 59 -28.25 -3.36 18.22
N LEU A 60 -27.81 -4.04 17.16
CA LEU A 60 -28.31 -3.89 15.80
C LEU A 60 -29.68 -4.56 15.62
N SER A 61 -30.37 -4.22 14.53
CA SER A 61 -31.64 -4.82 14.17
C SER A 61 -31.53 -6.35 13.98
N SER A 62 -32.62 -7.08 14.16
CA SER A 62 -32.69 -8.55 13.94
C SER A 62 -32.26 -8.93 12.51
N TYR A 63 -32.59 -8.10 11.53
CA TYR A 63 -32.17 -8.28 10.14
C TYR A 63 -30.66 -8.19 9.98
N ALA A 64 -30.03 -7.16 10.53
CA ALA A 64 -28.55 -7.00 10.47
C ALA A 64 -27.84 -8.14 11.19
N ARG A 65 -28.37 -8.63 12.31
CA ARG A 65 -27.82 -9.79 13.06
C ARG A 65 -27.84 -11.09 12.27
N GLN A 66 -28.84 -11.31 11.41
CA GLN A 66 -28.89 -12.48 10.52
C GLN A 66 -27.72 -12.55 9.54
N PHE A 67 -27.26 -11.39 9.05
CA PHE A 67 -26.10 -11.32 8.14
C PHE A 67 -24.75 -11.40 8.85
N LEU A 68 -24.66 -10.86 10.08
CA LEU A 68 -23.40 -10.81 10.83
C LEU A 68 -23.10 -12.10 11.62
N GLY A 69 -24.09 -13.00 11.73
CA GLY A 69 -23.96 -14.25 12.50
C GLY A 69 -23.97 -14.03 14.02
N GLN A 70 -24.01 -15.12 14.77
CA GLN A 70 -23.86 -15.08 16.23
C GLN A 70 -22.38 -15.03 16.58
N MET A 71 -21.97 -13.97 17.28
CA MET A 71 -20.62 -13.90 17.87
C MET A 71 -20.60 -14.63 19.20
N ASN A 72 -19.63 -15.51 19.36
CA ASN A 72 -19.42 -16.22 20.62
C ASN A 72 -19.01 -15.23 21.72
N LYS A 73 -19.57 -15.42 22.91
CA LYS A 73 -19.12 -14.68 24.09
C LYS A 73 -17.70 -15.14 24.45
N PRO A 74 -16.75 -14.22 24.70
CA PRO A 74 -15.44 -14.62 25.18
C PRO A 74 -15.55 -15.36 26.52
N GLU A 75 -14.65 -16.31 26.74
CA GLU A 75 -14.59 -17.11 27.99
C GLU A 75 -14.16 -16.22 29.16
N CYS A 76 -15.14 -15.60 29.80
CA CYS A 76 -14.96 -14.77 30.99
C CYS A 76 -16.24 -14.79 31.85
N ASP A 77 -16.12 -14.50 33.13
CA ASP A 77 -17.28 -14.42 34.01
C ASP A 77 -18.15 -13.23 33.61
N PHE A 78 -17.60 -12.03 33.59
CA PHE A 78 -18.26 -10.84 33.06
C PHE A 78 -17.28 -9.73 32.69
N ILE A 79 -17.74 -8.82 31.84
CA ILE A 79 -17.06 -7.56 31.54
C ILE A 79 -18.08 -6.42 31.67
N LYS A 80 -17.70 -5.37 32.45
CA LYS A 80 -18.55 -4.18 32.67
C LYS A 80 -17.83 -2.92 32.18
N GLY A 81 -18.61 -1.88 31.84
CA GLY A 81 -18.10 -0.55 31.54
C GLY A 81 -17.45 -0.41 30.14
N ILE A 82 -17.66 -1.37 29.20
CA ILE A 82 -17.11 -1.26 27.84
C ILE A 82 -17.90 -0.23 27.04
N PRO A 83 -17.23 0.82 26.51
CA PRO A 83 -17.81 1.71 25.50
C PRO A 83 -17.76 1.06 24.11
N PRO A 84 -18.33 1.69 23.05
CA PRO A 84 -18.15 1.23 21.66
C PRO A 84 -16.66 1.02 21.34
N ALA A 85 -16.31 -0.18 20.87
CA ALA A 85 -14.94 -0.59 20.67
C ALA A 85 -14.54 -0.59 19.19
N ILE A 86 -13.39 -0.01 18.88
CA ILE A 86 -12.79 0.07 17.55
C ILE A 86 -11.40 -0.59 17.63
N ALA A 87 -11.16 -1.60 16.81
CA ALA A 87 -9.84 -2.22 16.70
C ALA A 87 -9.11 -1.72 15.46
N ILE A 88 -7.81 -1.47 15.60
CA ILE A 88 -6.91 -1.09 14.52
C ILE A 88 -5.79 -2.13 14.47
N GLU A 89 -6.01 -3.16 13.62
CA GLU A 89 -5.08 -4.27 13.43
C GLU A 89 -4.12 -4.02 12.26
N GLN A 90 -3.00 -4.78 12.24
CA GLN A 90 -2.00 -4.71 11.17
C GLN A 90 -2.41 -5.39 9.87
N LYS A 91 -3.45 -6.22 9.90
CA LYS A 91 -3.83 -7.00 8.72
C LYS A 91 -4.34 -6.09 7.60
N VAL A 92 -3.68 -6.14 6.45
CA VAL A 92 -4.16 -5.50 5.23
C VAL A 92 -5.35 -6.33 4.70
N ASN A 93 -6.55 -6.02 5.19
CA ASN A 93 -7.77 -6.71 4.78
C ASN A 93 -8.33 -6.22 3.44
N ASN A 94 -7.71 -5.21 2.83
CA ASN A 94 -8.24 -4.61 1.62
C ASN A 94 -7.78 -5.34 0.36
N ARG A 95 -8.57 -6.32 -0.09
CA ARG A 95 -8.37 -7.05 -1.35
C ARG A 95 -8.88 -6.28 -2.57
N ASN A 96 -9.51 -5.12 -2.38
CA ASN A 96 -10.04 -4.32 -3.47
C ASN A 96 -8.88 -3.68 -4.26
N PRO A 97 -8.67 -4.06 -5.54
CA PRO A 97 -7.58 -3.51 -6.35
C PRO A 97 -7.76 -2.03 -6.73
N ARG A 98 -8.93 -1.46 -6.47
CA ARG A 98 -9.22 -0.04 -6.72
C ARG A 98 -9.00 0.85 -5.50
N SER A 99 -8.83 0.27 -4.30
CA SER A 99 -8.60 1.06 -3.08
C SER A 99 -7.23 1.71 -3.06
N THR A 100 -7.19 2.99 -2.71
CA THR A 100 -5.98 3.82 -2.61
C THR A 100 -5.88 4.48 -1.26
N VAL A 101 -4.73 5.05 -0.94
CA VAL A 101 -4.55 5.91 0.25
C VAL A 101 -5.62 7.00 0.28
N GLY A 102 -5.84 7.71 -0.84
CA GLY A 102 -6.84 8.77 -0.92
C GLY A 102 -8.26 8.31 -0.64
N THR A 103 -8.68 7.13 -1.13
CA THR A 103 -10.02 6.60 -0.85
C THR A 103 -10.16 6.07 0.56
N THR A 104 -9.11 5.44 1.12
CA THR A 104 -9.14 4.91 2.48
C THR A 104 -9.16 6.03 3.52
N THR A 105 -8.48 7.15 3.27
CA THR A 105 -8.48 8.34 4.16
C THR A 105 -9.65 9.28 3.90
N GLU A 106 -10.52 8.95 2.96
CA GLU A 106 -11.64 9.80 2.49
C GLU A 106 -11.21 11.13 1.85
N ILE A 107 -9.91 11.45 1.79
CA ILE A 107 -9.42 12.70 1.18
C ILE A 107 -9.87 12.79 -0.28
N TYR A 108 -9.88 11.67 -0.99
CA TYR A 108 -10.27 11.62 -2.40
C TYR A 108 -11.74 12.03 -2.60
N GLU A 109 -12.64 11.69 -1.67
CA GLU A 109 -14.05 12.09 -1.74
C GLU A 109 -14.20 13.61 -1.63
N TYR A 110 -13.45 14.23 -0.70
CA TYR A 110 -13.43 15.69 -0.58
C TYR A 110 -12.76 16.38 -1.78
N LEU A 111 -11.76 15.75 -2.40
CA LEU A 111 -11.15 16.29 -3.63
C LEU A 111 -12.15 16.29 -4.79
N LYS A 112 -12.92 15.22 -4.98
CA LYS A 112 -13.98 15.17 -5.99
C LYS A 112 -14.97 16.32 -5.81
N LEU A 113 -15.42 16.54 -4.57
CA LEU A 113 -16.30 17.65 -4.23
C LEU A 113 -15.65 19.00 -4.53
N LEU A 114 -14.39 19.19 -4.16
CA LEU A 114 -13.66 20.44 -4.38
C LEU A 114 -13.60 20.78 -5.88
N TYR A 115 -13.16 19.80 -6.70
CA TYR A 115 -13.03 20.00 -8.15
C TYR A 115 -14.38 20.16 -8.84
N ALA A 116 -15.43 19.50 -8.35
CA ALA A 116 -16.78 19.68 -8.88
C ALA A 116 -17.39 21.06 -8.55
N ARG A 117 -17.00 21.70 -7.43
CA ARG A 117 -17.59 22.95 -6.95
C ARG A 117 -16.85 24.20 -7.41
N ILE A 118 -15.52 24.16 -7.40
CA ILE A 118 -14.68 25.33 -7.73
C ILE A 118 -13.66 25.06 -8.84
N GLY A 119 -13.68 23.87 -9.44
CA GLY A 119 -12.78 23.52 -10.53
C GLY A 119 -13.06 24.35 -11.79
N LYS A 120 -12.01 24.90 -12.38
CA LYS A 120 -12.06 25.68 -13.61
C LYS A 120 -11.53 24.85 -14.77
N THR A 121 -12.33 24.69 -15.83
CA THR A 121 -11.95 23.92 -17.02
C THR A 121 -11.10 24.76 -17.95
N TYR A 122 -10.00 24.19 -18.44
CA TYR A 122 -9.10 24.86 -19.39
C TYR A 122 -9.00 24.06 -20.68
N SER A 123 -9.01 24.79 -21.83
CA SER A 123 -8.80 24.13 -23.11
C SER A 123 -7.40 23.50 -23.21
N PRO A 124 -7.28 22.25 -23.67
CA PRO A 124 -5.97 21.61 -23.87
C PRO A 124 -5.20 22.17 -25.07
N ILE A 125 -5.84 22.96 -25.94
CA ILE A 125 -5.24 23.55 -27.14
C ILE A 125 -4.64 24.91 -26.82
N SER A 126 -5.47 25.87 -26.37
CA SER A 126 -5.07 27.26 -26.11
C SER A 126 -4.70 27.56 -24.66
N GLY A 127 -5.10 26.67 -23.72
CA GLY A 127 -4.97 26.95 -22.29
C GLY A 127 -5.94 27.99 -21.75
N THR A 128 -6.91 28.45 -22.57
CA THR A 128 -7.92 29.43 -22.15
C THR A 128 -8.95 28.82 -21.22
N LEU A 129 -9.48 29.65 -20.31
CA LEU A 129 -10.56 29.26 -19.42
C LEU A 129 -11.84 29.02 -20.22
N VAL A 130 -12.41 27.81 -20.06
CA VAL A 130 -13.72 27.47 -20.62
C VAL A 130 -14.79 27.97 -19.67
N LYS A 131 -15.66 28.83 -20.13
CA LYS A 131 -16.80 29.33 -19.33
C LYS A 131 -18.05 29.39 -20.20
N LYS A 132 -19.19 29.35 -19.58
CA LYS A 132 -20.45 29.77 -20.21
C LYS A 132 -20.60 31.26 -19.99
N ASP A 133 -20.90 31.94 -21.04
CA ASP A 133 -21.28 33.34 -20.91
C ASP A 133 -22.77 33.43 -20.53
N THR A 134 -23.08 34.43 -19.74
CA THR A 134 -24.45 34.72 -19.32
C THR A 134 -24.94 35.99 -19.96
N PRO A 135 -26.26 36.27 -20.01
CA PRO A 135 -26.75 37.56 -20.46
C PRO A 135 -26.13 38.72 -19.66
N GLU A 136 -25.77 38.54 -18.40
CA GLU A 136 -25.10 39.54 -17.58
C GLU A 136 -23.66 39.83 -18.04
N ASP A 137 -22.99 38.90 -18.69
CA ASP A 137 -21.66 39.13 -19.26
C ASP A 137 -21.74 40.12 -20.42
N LEU A 138 -22.82 40.04 -21.22
CA LEU A 138 -23.09 41.04 -22.29
C LEU A 138 -23.30 42.43 -21.68
N LEU A 139 -24.01 42.50 -20.55
CA LEU A 139 -24.25 43.76 -19.84
C LEU A 139 -22.94 44.33 -19.27
N THR A 140 -22.06 43.47 -18.77
CA THR A 140 -20.73 43.86 -18.33
C THR A 140 -19.88 44.40 -19.48
N CYS A 141 -19.92 43.71 -20.63
CA CYS A 141 -19.26 44.16 -21.85
C CYS A 141 -19.80 45.53 -22.34
N MET A 142 -21.12 45.67 -22.37
CA MET A 142 -21.75 46.95 -22.71
C MET A 142 -21.28 48.10 -21.79
N ASN A 143 -21.25 47.84 -20.47
CA ASN A 143 -20.86 48.85 -19.47
C ASN A 143 -19.37 49.22 -19.50
N SER A 144 -18.53 48.46 -20.19
CA SER A 144 -17.12 48.77 -20.40
C SER A 144 -16.90 49.80 -21.53
N HIS A 145 -17.93 50.07 -22.34
CA HIS A 145 -17.87 51.02 -23.45
C HIS A 145 -18.41 52.41 -23.06
N PRO A 146 -18.05 53.46 -23.82
CA PRO A 146 -18.52 54.86 -23.59
C PRO A 146 -20.03 54.98 -23.73
N GLU A 147 -20.64 55.78 -22.85
CA GLU A 147 -22.08 56.05 -22.89
C GLU A 147 -22.51 56.75 -24.20
N GLY A 148 -23.58 56.24 -24.78
CA GLY A 148 -24.08 56.71 -26.06
C GLY A 148 -23.51 56.03 -27.31
N GLU A 149 -22.51 55.16 -27.16
CA GLU A 149 -21.99 54.34 -28.25
C GLU A 149 -23.04 53.36 -28.78
N LYS A 150 -23.16 53.24 -30.12
CA LYS A 150 -24.16 52.40 -30.78
C LYS A 150 -23.58 50.97 -31.01
N PHE A 151 -24.38 49.97 -30.70
CA PHE A 151 -24.04 48.57 -30.94
C PHE A 151 -25.23 47.77 -31.46
N MET A 152 -24.91 46.61 -32.04
CA MET A 152 -25.87 45.66 -32.57
C MET A 152 -25.72 44.34 -31.82
N LEU A 153 -26.84 43.75 -31.46
CA LEU A 153 -26.90 42.39 -30.95
C LEU A 153 -27.30 41.45 -32.09
N LEU A 154 -26.45 40.47 -32.35
CA LEU A 154 -26.56 39.61 -33.52
C LEU A 154 -26.61 38.13 -33.09
N ALA A 155 -27.36 37.30 -33.82
CA ALA A 155 -27.33 35.86 -33.69
C ALA A 155 -26.66 35.23 -34.92
N PRO A 156 -25.59 34.46 -34.76
CA PRO A 156 -25.03 33.69 -35.85
C PRO A 156 -26.07 32.71 -36.43
N ILE A 157 -26.18 32.63 -37.77
CA ILE A 157 -27.13 31.70 -38.38
C ILE A 157 -26.54 30.28 -38.41
N PRO A 158 -27.10 29.30 -37.64
CA PRO A 158 -26.54 27.96 -37.56
C PRO A 158 -26.73 27.18 -38.85
N LYS A 159 -25.68 26.53 -39.34
CA LYS A 159 -25.74 25.61 -40.48
C LYS A 159 -26.51 24.34 -40.13
N ARG A 160 -27.69 24.12 -40.67
CA ARG A 160 -28.46 22.86 -40.46
C ARG A 160 -28.23 21.87 -41.61
N LYS A 161 -27.94 20.61 -41.31
CA LYS A 161 -27.78 19.56 -42.34
C LYS A 161 -29.06 19.45 -43.18
N GLY A 162 -28.93 19.55 -44.51
CA GLY A 162 -30.03 19.36 -45.46
C GLY A 162 -30.87 20.60 -45.75
N ARG A 163 -30.53 21.80 -45.19
CA ARG A 163 -31.25 23.04 -45.42
C ARG A 163 -30.31 24.11 -46.00
N LYS A 164 -30.78 24.81 -47.08
CA LYS A 164 -30.01 25.92 -47.65
C LYS A 164 -30.21 27.17 -46.82
N LEU A 165 -29.21 28.09 -46.85
CA LEU A 165 -29.25 29.37 -46.14
C LEU A 165 -30.49 30.19 -46.52
N GLN A 166 -30.86 30.20 -47.83
CA GLN A 166 -32.03 30.87 -48.30
C GLN A 166 -33.32 30.39 -47.59
N GLU A 167 -33.53 29.11 -47.51
CA GLU A 167 -34.68 28.52 -46.82
C GLU A 167 -34.71 28.83 -45.31
N GLN A 168 -33.54 28.96 -44.72
CA GLN A 168 -33.43 29.35 -43.31
C GLN A 168 -33.81 30.83 -43.11
N LEU A 169 -33.41 31.70 -44.02
CA LEU A 169 -33.73 33.12 -44.02
C LEU A 169 -35.24 33.36 -44.24
N GLU A 170 -35.91 32.59 -45.10
CA GLU A 170 -37.35 32.65 -45.28
C GLU A 170 -38.12 32.28 -43.99
N ILE A 171 -37.60 31.32 -43.21
CA ILE A 171 -38.18 30.98 -41.89
C ILE A 171 -38.01 32.14 -40.92
N TYR A 172 -36.83 32.76 -40.85
CA TYR A 172 -36.60 33.91 -39.98
C TYR A 172 -37.52 35.09 -40.37
N LEU A 173 -37.78 35.29 -41.66
CA LEU A 173 -38.73 36.28 -42.13
C LEU A 173 -40.17 36.01 -41.65
N GLN A 174 -40.61 34.74 -41.69
CA GLN A 174 -41.91 34.31 -41.14
C GLN A 174 -42.00 34.49 -39.60
N GLN A 175 -40.88 34.40 -38.91
CA GLN A 175 -40.78 34.62 -37.46
C GLN A 175 -40.72 36.11 -37.07
N GLY A 176 -40.69 37.01 -38.06
CA GLY A 176 -40.71 38.48 -37.88
C GLY A 176 -39.33 39.15 -37.90
N PHE A 177 -38.26 38.40 -38.15
CA PHE A 177 -36.94 39.01 -38.33
C PHE A 177 -36.80 39.51 -39.76
N THR A 178 -36.41 40.78 -39.94
CA THR A 178 -36.39 41.38 -41.25
C THR A 178 -35.01 41.74 -41.78
N ARG A 179 -33.96 41.61 -40.99
CA ARG A 179 -32.61 42.07 -41.30
C ARG A 179 -31.52 41.11 -40.91
N VAL A 180 -30.50 41.06 -41.74
CA VAL A 180 -29.22 40.40 -41.50
C VAL A 180 -28.08 41.41 -41.57
N VAL A 181 -26.97 41.07 -40.93
CA VAL A 181 -25.76 41.90 -40.92
C VAL A 181 -24.62 41.12 -41.58
N LEU A 182 -23.93 41.77 -42.46
CA LEU A 182 -22.73 41.33 -43.17
C LEU A 182 -21.58 42.25 -42.75
N GLY A 183 -20.74 41.80 -41.83
CA GLY A 183 -19.74 42.67 -41.22
C GLY A 183 -20.41 43.80 -40.44
N LYS A 184 -20.46 45.01 -40.96
CA LYS A 184 -21.15 46.16 -40.37
C LYS A 184 -22.37 46.61 -41.16
N GLU A 185 -22.59 46.09 -42.37
CA GLU A 185 -23.70 46.45 -43.22
C GLU A 185 -24.97 45.69 -42.84
N ILE A 186 -26.06 46.47 -42.72
CA ILE A 186 -27.39 45.93 -42.43
C ILE A 186 -28.15 45.79 -43.71
N VAL A 187 -28.52 44.57 -44.08
CA VAL A 187 -29.26 44.25 -45.31
C VAL A 187 -30.63 43.67 -44.94
N ARG A 188 -31.68 43.97 -45.70
CA ARG A 188 -32.97 43.30 -45.53
C ARG A 188 -32.88 41.87 -46.02
N ILE A 189 -33.53 40.94 -45.33
CA ILE A 189 -33.52 39.54 -45.71
C ILE A 189 -34.11 39.32 -47.10
N GLU A 190 -35.13 40.14 -47.48
CA GLU A 190 -35.77 40.10 -48.79
C GLU A 190 -34.85 40.52 -49.97
N ASP A 191 -33.88 41.43 -49.68
CA ASP A 191 -32.94 41.92 -50.63
C ASP A 191 -31.62 41.18 -50.69
N TYR A 192 -31.44 40.20 -49.78
CA TYR A 192 -30.17 39.49 -49.62
C TYR A 192 -30.14 38.16 -50.39
N THR A 193 -29.16 38.06 -51.26
CA THR A 193 -28.88 36.81 -51.98
C THR A 193 -27.57 36.20 -51.46
N PRO A 194 -27.60 34.99 -50.82
CA PRO A 194 -26.42 34.38 -50.25
C PRO A 194 -25.30 34.15 -51.27
N GLN A 195 -24.11 34.67 -51.00
CA GLN A 195 -22.91 34.44 -51.79
C GLN A 195 -22.00 33.39 -51.10
N LYS A 196 -21.19 32.73 -51.93
CA LYS A 196 -20.31 31.66 -51.39
C LYS A 196 -19.16 32.29 -50.59
N GLY A 197 -19.12 31.98 -49.30
CA GLY A 197 -18.08 32.46 -48.36
C GLY A 197 -18.55 33.53 -47.37
N GLU A 198 -19.75 34.05 -47.52
CA GLU A 198 -20.34 34.99 -46.58
C GLU A 198 -20.99 34.30 -45.42
N THR A 199 -20.84 34.86 -44.22
CA THR A 199 -21.45 34.41 -42.98
C THR A 199 -22.35 35.50 -42.40
N PRO A 200 -23.60 35.62 -42.89
CA PRO A 200 -24.52 36.60 -42.35
C PRO A 200 -24.93 36.25 -40.92
N ALA A 201 -25.14 37.28 -40.09
CA ALA A 201 -25.71 37.14 -38.76
C ALA A 201 -27.10 37.79 -38.70
N LEU A 202 -28.03 37.20 -38.00
CA LEU A 202 -29.37 37.72 -37.80
C LEU A 202 -29.32 38.93 -36.87
N LEU A 203 -29.91 40.08 -37.26
CA LEU A 203 -29.99 41.24 -36.40
C LEU A 203 -31.15 41.08 -35.40
N ILE A 204 -30.80 40.98 -34.13
CA ILE A 204 -31.81 40.85 -33.07
C ILE A 204 -32.24 42.20 -32.54
N ASP A 205 -31.27 43.06 -32.15
CA ASP A 205 -31.59 44.39 -31.65
C ASP A 205 -30.46 45.38 -31.95
N ARG A 206 -30.81 46.69 -31.87
CA ARG A 206 -29.88 47.82 -32.01
C ARG A 206 -30.06 48.73 -30.81
N LEU A 207 -29.04 48.90 -30.08
CA LEU A 207 -29.04 49.64 -28.82
C LEU A 207 -27.92 50.67 -28.80
N SER A 208 -27.98 51.56 -27.84
CA SER A 208 -26.87 52.40 -27.47
C SER A 208 -26.50 52.18 -26.02
N VAL A 209 -25.21 52.25 -25.72
CA VAL A 209 -24.68 52.10 -24.38
C VAL A 209 -25.36 53.07 -23.45
N SER A 210 -26.07 52.56 -22.46
CA SER A 210 -26.69 53.38 -21.39
C SER A 210 -26.75 52.53 -20.09
N ARG A 211 -26.41 53.18 -18.99
CA ARG A 211 -26.47 52.62 -17.66
C ARG A 211 -27.86 52.65 -17.03
N SER A 212 -28.89 52.89 -17.82
CA SER A 212 -30.29 52.91 -17.36
C SER A 212 -30.81 51.45 -17.17
N ASN A 213 -31.65 51.23 -16.17
CA ASN A 213 -32.29 49.93 -15.97
C ASN A 213 -33.15 49.47 -17.18
N GLU A 214 -33.73 50.40 -17.92
CA GLU A 214 -34.51 50.10 -19.14
C GLU A 214 -33.63 49.47 -20.22
N THR A 215 -32.46 50.06 -20.53
CA THR A 215 -31.53 49.50 -21.52
C THR A 215 -30.96 48.17 -21.03
N ALA A 216 -30.67 48.03 -19.76
CA ALA A 216 -30.19 46.75 -19.19
C ALA A 216 -31.24 45.65 -19.34
N SER A 217 -32.48 45.86 -18.95
CA SER A 217 -33.56 44.85 -19.10
C SER A 217 -33.79 44.51 -20.58
N ARG A 218 -33.82 45.52 -21.47
CA ARG A 218 -33.98 45.25 -22.91
C ARG A 218 -32.84 44.49 -23.53
N LEU A 219 -31.60 44.77 -23.11
CA LEU A 219 -30.42 43.98 -23.56
C LEU A 219 -30.51 42.51 -23.09
N LEU A 220 -30.89 42.25 -21.83
CA LEU A 220 -31.04 40.90 -21.32
C LEU A 220 -32.12 40.11 -22.07
N ASP A 221 -33.31 40.69 -22.29
CA ASP A 221 -34.40 40.07 -23.08
C ASP A 221 -33.96 39.76 -24.52
N SER A 222 -33.27 40.74 -25.15
CA SER A 222 -32.77 40.57 -26.51
C SER A 222 -31.64 39.55 -26.57
N ALA A 223 -30.80 39.45 -25.52
CA ALA A 223 -29.73 38.47 -25.43
C ALA A 223 -30.28 37.04 -25.36
N GLU A 224 -31.33 36.78 -24.59
CA GLU A 224 -31.99 35.48 -24.57
C GLU A 224 -32.47 35.07 -25.96
N THR A 225 -33.10 36.03 -26.71
CA THR A 225 -33.51 35.79 -28.09
C THR A 225 -32.32 35.52 -29.00
N ALA A 226 -31.22 36.24 -28.84
CA ALA A 226 -30.00 36.07 -29.63
C ALA A 226 -29.35 34.69 -29.39
N PHE A 227 -29.25 34.25 -28.12
CA PHE A 227 -28.75 32.93 -27.78
C PHE A 227 -29.65 31.82 -28.33
N TYR A 228 -30.97 31.99 -28.25
CA TYR A 228 -31.90 31.00 -28.77
C TYR A 228 -31.78 30.81 -30.28
N GLU A 229 -31.81 31.93 -31.07
CA GLU A 229 -31.73 31.87 -32.53
C GLU A 229 -30.33 31.54 -33.03
N GLY A 230 -29.28 31.96 -32.31
CA GLY A 230 -27.89 31.65 -32.56
C GLY A 230 -27.45 30.25 -32.12
N ASN A 231 -28.40 29.39 -31.64
CA ASN A 231 -28.13 28.05 -31.13
C ASN A 231 -27.06 28.03 -30.03
N GLY A 232 -27.19 28.96 -29.08
CA GLY A 232 -26.30 29.11 -27.93
C GLY A 232 -25.20 30.15 -28.11
N GLU A 233 -25.11 30.84 -29.25
CA GLU A 233 -24.14 31.89 -29.50
C GLU A 233 -24.79 33.20 -29.77
N CYS A 234 -24.20 34.30 -29.33
CA CYS A 234 -24.56 35.65 -29.76
C CYS A 234 -23.31 36.51 -29.96
N LEU A 235 -23.50 37.60 -30.78
CA LEU A 235 -22.43 38.52 -31.09
C LEU A 235 -22.86 39.95 -30.70
N LEU A 236 -21.98 40.66 -30.03
CA LEU A 236 -22.15 42.06 -29.69
C LEU A 236 -21.20 42.90 -30.57
N GLN A 237 -21.71 43.61 -31.53
CA GLN A 237 -20.93 44.43 -32.48
C GLN A 237 -21.07 45.92 -32.20
N PHE A 238 -20.01 46.52 -31.70
CA PHE A 238 -19.92 47.98 -31.59
C PHE A 238 -19.57 48.59 -32.94
N LEU A 239 -20.17 49.72 -33.25
CA LEU A 239 -19.94 50.38 -34.56
C LEU A 239 -18.53 50.97 -34.68
N SER A 240 -17.90 51.27 -33.57
CA SER A 240 -16.51 51.75 -33.47
C SER A 240 -15.48 50.68 -33.75
N GLU A 241 -15.81 49.42 -33.50
CA GLU A 241 -14.88 48.30 -33.55
C GLU A 241 -15.05 47.42 -34.78
N GLU A 242 -13.96 46.83 -35.28
CA GLU A 242 -14.00 46.02 -36.51
C GLU A 242 -14.52 44.59 -36.26
N GLN A 243 -14.27 44.04 -35.08
CA GLN A 243 -14.68 42.68 -34.77
C GLN A 243 -15.76 42.63 -33.67
N PRO A 244 -16.75 41.71 -33.78
CA PRO A 244 -17.74 41.52 -32.73
C PRO A 244 -17.18 40.75 -31.55
N TYR A 245 -17.66 41.10 -30.36
CA TYR A 245 -17.51 40.24 -29.17
C TYR A 245 -18.43 39.04 -29.31
N ARG A 246 -17.87 37.84 -29.17
CA ARG A 246 -18.62 36.57 -29.23
C ARG A 246 -18.90 36.06 -27.82
N PHE A 247 -20.14 35.72 -27.55
CA PHE A 247 -20.60 35.10 -26.30
C PHE A 247 -21.25 33.76 -26.61
N SER A 248 -21.04 32.78 -25.75
CA SER A 248 -21.60 31.45 -25.91
C SER A 248 -22.11 30.91 -24.55
N ILE A 249 -23.36 30.47 -24.53
CA ILE A 249 -23.92 29.75 -23.38
C ILE A 249 -23.49 28.25 -23.38
N ARG A 250 -22.78 27.81 -24.42
CA ARG A 250 -22.22 26.47 -24.47
C ARG A 250 -20.91 26.43 -23.73
N PHE A 251 -20.67 25.31 -23.09
CA PHE A 251 -19.39 25.07 -22.41
C PHE A 251 -18.36 24.59 -23.45
N GLU A 252 -17.86 25.50 -24.27
CA GLU A 252 -16.96 25.21 -25.40
C GLU A 252 -15.79 26.19 -25.48
N ALA A 253 -14.65 25.70 -25.98
CA ALA A 253 -13.51 26.53 -26.39
C ALA A 253 -12.75 25.83 -27.52
N ASP A 254 -12.10 26.57 -28.40
CA ASP A 254 -11.31 26.07 -29.53
C ASP A 254 -12.05 25.05 -30.42
N GLY A 255 -13.38 25.12 -30.49
CA GLY A 255 -14.22 24.19 -31.22
C GLY A 255 -14.43 22.82 -30.57
N ILE A 256 -14.05 22.69 -29.31
CA ILE A 256 -14.28 21.52 -28.50
C ILE A 256 -15.38 21.82 -27.48
N GLU A 257 -16.39 20.97 -27.40
CA GLU A 257 -17.41 21.01 -26.37
C GLU A 257 -16.92 20.22 -25.15
N PHE A 258 -16.99 20.81 -23.96
CA PHE A 258 -16.54 20.25 -22.72
C PHE A 258 -17.72 19.82 -21.84
N GLU A 259 -17.51 18.82 -20.99
CA GLU A 259 -18.47 18.46 -19.93
C GLU A 259 -18.27 19.39 -18.73
N GLU A 260 -19.37 19.82 -18.10
CA GLU A 260 -19.28 20.55 -16.84
C GLU A 260 -18.72 19.66 -15.72
N PRO A 261 -17.87 20.21 -14.85
CA PRO A 261 -17.31 19.44 -13.75
C PRO A 261 -18.39 18.89 -12.81
N THR A 262 -18.46 17.60 -12.65
CA THR A 262 -19.33 16.89 -11.71
C THR A 262 -18.52 15.95 -10.81
N GLU A 263 -19.04 15.58 -9.65
CA GLU A 263 -18.36 14.62 -8.76
C GLU A 263 -18.08 13.28 -9.45
N GLN A 264 -18.97 12.84 -10.34
CA GLN A 264 -18.85 11.58 -11.06
C GLN A 264 -17.73 11.61 -12.11
N MET A 265 -17.45 12.78 -12.71
CA MET A 265 -16.32 12.98 -13.61
C MET A 265 -14.97 12.68 -12.97
N PHE A 266 -14.84 12.91 -11.66
CA PHE A 266 -13.62 12.65 -10.90
C PHE A 266 -13.64 11.31 -10.16
N SER A 267 -14.64 10.46 -10.41
CA SER A 267 -14.74 9.13 -9.77
C SER A 267 -14.28 8.03 -10.72
N PHE A 268 -13.14 7.40 -10.41
CA PHE A 268 -12.69 6.23 -11.17
C PHE A 268 -13.51 4.97 -10.90
N ASN A 269 -14.47 5.00 -9.97
CA ASN A 269 -15.45 3.94 -9.72
C ASN A 269 -16.75 4.14 -10.52
N SER A 270 -16.93 5.31 -11.16
CA SER A 270 -18.07 5.60 -12.01
C SER A 270 -17.69 5.43 -13.49
N PRO A 271 -18.55 4.86 -14.33
CA PRO A 271 -18.32 4.77 -15.79
C PRO A 271 -18.15 6.16 -16.46
N ILE A 272 -18.70 7.20 -15.85
CA ILE A 272 -18.60 8.58 -16.35
C ILE A 272 -17.17 9.11 -16.22
N GLY A 273 -16.50 8.86 -15.08
CA GLY A 273 -15.16 9.37 -14.79
C GLY A 273 -14.03 8.38 -15.06
N ALA A 274 -14.32 7.08 -15.08
CA ALA A 274 -13.30 6.05 -15.27
C ALA A 274 -12.69 6.09 -16.68
N CYS A 275 -11.39 5.88 -16.77
CA CYS A 275 -10.72 5.64 -18.04
C CYS A 275 -11.37 4.46 -18.79
N PRO A 276 -11.79 4.61 -20.06
CA PRO A 276 -12.51 3.58 -20.79
C PRO A 276 -11.68 2.29 -21.00
N ASP A 277 -10.35 2.39 -21.13
CA ASP A 277 -9.49 1.26 -21.44
C ASP A 277 -9.18 0.40 -20.21
N CYS A 278 -9.00 0.99 -19.06
CA CYS A 278 -8.70 0.27 -17.82
C CYS A 278 -9.87 0.23 -16.83
N GLU A 279 -11.02 0.82 -17.16
CA GLU A 279 -12.21 0.83 -16.33
C GLU A 279 -11.93 1.31 -14.88
N GLY A 280 -11.02 2.26 -14.71
CA GLY A 280 -10.64 2.80 -13.40
C GLY A 280 -9.63 1.96 -12.60
N PHE A 281 -9.06 0.90 -13.18
CA PHE A 281 -8.00 0.12 -12.51
C PHE A 281 -6.60 0.76 -12.61
N GLY A 282 -6.38 1.64 -13.60
CA GLY A 282 -5.08 2.25 -13.87
C GLY A 282 -4.06 1.31 -14.52
N ARG A 283 -4.43 0.03 -14.67
CA ARG A 283 -3.63 -1.04 -15.27
C ARG A 283 -4.51 -1.89 -16.18
N ILE A 284 -3.91 -2.44 -17.24
CA ILE A 284 -4.57 -3.33 -18.17
C ILE A 284 -3.93 -4.71 -18.14
N VAL A 285 -4.66 -5.73 -18.56
CA VAL A 285 -4.06 -7.06 -18.77
C VAL A 285 -3.42 -7.05 -20.14
N GLY A 286 -2.11 -7.04 -20.18
CA GLY A 286 -1.34 -6.94 -21.42
C GLY A 286 0.02 -7.61 -21.32
N ILE A 287 0.85 -7.39 -22.35
CA ILE A 287 2.25 -7.79 -22.31
C ILE A 287 3.00 -6.83 -21.36
N ASP A 288 3.71 -7.39 -20.40
CA ASP A 288 4.41 -6.64 -19.37
C ASP A 288 5.86 -6.41 -19.78
N GLU A 289 6.27 -5.15 -19.86
CA GLU A 289 7.63 -4.76 -20.25
C GLU A 289 8.68 -5.41 -19.33
N ASP A 290 8.43 -5.45 -18.03
CA ASP A 290 9.38 -6.00 -17.07
C ASP A 290 9.53 -7.53 -17.18
N LEU A 291 8.51 -8.22 -17.71
CA LEU A 291 8.59 -9.64 -18.02
C LEU A 291 9.28 -9.89 -19.35
N VAL A 292 9.13 -9.01 -20.32
CA VAL A 292 9.77 -9.10 -21.65
C VAL A 292 11.24 -8.71 -21.56
N ILE A 293 11.56 -7.66 -20.81
CA ILE A 293 12.91 -7.11 -20.59
C ILE A 293 13.23 -7.12 -19.09
N PRO A 294 13.45 -8.31 -18.51
CA PRO A 294 13.64 -8.46 -17.07
C PRO A 294 14.99 -7.91 -16.60
N ASN A 295 15.91 -7.61 -17.52
CA ASN A 295 17.20 -7.02 -17.24
C ASN A 295 17.46 -5.82 -18.14
N LYS A 296 17.11 -4.66 -17.66
CA LYS A 296 17.32 -3.40 -18.37
C LYS A 296 18.78 -2.97 -18.51
N SER A 297 19.71 -3.61 -17.78
CA SER A 297 21.16 -3.35 -17.91
C SER A 297 21.80 -4.12 -19.08
N LEU A 298 21.07 -5.05 -19.71
CA LEU A 298 21.55 -5.71 -20.91
C LEU A 298 21.21 -4.90 -22.15
N SER A 299 22.06 -5.00 -23.13
CA SER A 299 21.77 -4.53 -24.48
C SER A 299 20.89 -5.53 -25.24
N ILE A 300 20.31 -5.12 -26.37
CA ILE A 300 19.54 -6.04 -27.22
C ILE A 300 20.46 -7.16 -27.73
N TYR A 301 21.71 -6.83 -28.06
CA TYR A 301 22.72 -7.79 -28.46
C TYR A 301 23.03 -8.81 -27.36
N ASP A 302 23.11 -8.41 -26.10
CA ASP A 302 23.34 -9.30 -24.95
C ASP A 302 22.09 -10.08 -24.55
N GLY A 303 20.96 -9.86 -25.19
CA GLY A 303 19.71 -10.59 -24.99
C GLY A 303 18.81 -9.96 -23.91
N ALA A 304 18.69 -8.64 -23.90
CA ALA A 304 17.73 -7.93 -23.04
C ALA A 304 16.29 -8.42 -23.28
N VAL A 305 15.90 -8.66 -24.54
CA VAL A 305 14.56 -9.15 -24.90
C VAL A 305 14.46 -10.64 -24.62
N PHE A 306 13.87 -10.97 -23.49
CA PHE A 306 13.84 -12.36 -22.98
C PHE A 306 12.94 -13.30 -23.81
N CYS A 307 11.90 -12.80 -24.44
CA CYS A 307 11.01 -13.59 -25.28
C CYS A 307 11.68 -14.04 -26.61
N TRP A 308 12.78 -13.42 -27.00
CA TRP A 308 13.58 -13.78 -28.18
C TRP A 308 14.69 -14.78 -27.89
N ARG A 309 14.61 -15.53 -26.77
CA ARG A 309 15.60 -16.56 -26.41
C ARG A 309 15.19 -17.95 -26.90
N GLY A 310 16.19 -18.82 -27.11
CA GLY A 310 16.05 -20.20 -27.58
C GLY A 310 16.18 -20.30 -29.11
N ASP A 311 16.33 -21.53 -29.60
CA ASP A 311 16.73 -21.78 -30.98
C ASP A 311 15.79 -21.15 -32.02
N LYS A 312 14.47 -21.35 -31.85
CA LYS A 312 13.47 -20.80 -32.79
C LYS A 312 13.16 -19.33 -32.62
N MET A 313 13.12 -18.85 -31.36
CA MET A 313 12.77 -17.46 -31.10
C MET A 313 13.99 -16.55 -31.14
N GLY A 314 15.20 -17.10 -31.04
CA GLY A 314 16.47 -16.40 -31.23
C GLY A 314 16.68 -15.81 -32.61
N GLU A 315 15.98 -16.33 -33.62
CA GLU A 315 15.98 -15.80 -34.99
C GLU A 315 15.51 -14.34 -35.04
N TRP A 316 14.51 -13.98 -34.21
CA TRP A 316 14.01 -12.60 -34.07
C TRP A 316 15.08 -11.64 -33.61
N LYS A 317 15.85 -12.06 -32.57
CA LYS A 317 16.97 -11.29 -32.08
C LYS A 317 18.07 -11.13 -33.12
N THR A 318 18.43 -12.23 -33.77
CA THR A 318 19.49 -12.26 -34.78
C THR A 318 19.15 -11.34 -35.95
N GLU A 319 17.94 -11.41 -36.44
CA GLU A 319 17.49 -10.60 -37.56
C GLU A 319 17.31 -9.11 -37.15
N PHE A 320 16.81 -8.83 -35.96
CA PHE A 320 16.77 -7.46 -35.42
C PHE A 320 18.17 -6.86 -35.33
N CYS A 321 19.10 -7.56 -34.69
CA CYS A 321 20.48 -7.06 -34.50
C CYS A 321 21.24 -6.89 -35.81
N ARG A 322 20.88 -7.65 -36.85
CA ARG A 322 21.49 -7.53 -38.18
C ARG A 322 21.04 -6.27 -38.92
N ARG A 323 19.76 -5.87 -38.77
CA ARG A 323 19.13 -4.82 -39.59
C ARG A 323 19.02 -3.48 -38.84
N ALA A 324 18.72 -3.48 -37.57
CA ALA A 324 18.49 -2.25 -36.77
C ALA A 324 19.63 -1.22 -36.79
N PRO A 325 20.94 -1.62 -36.93
CA PRO A 325 22.02 -0.64 -37.10
C PRO A 325 21.91 0.20 -38.36
N GLN A 326 21.24 -0.28 -39.42
CA GLN A 326 21.00 0.49 -40.65
C GLN A 326 20.06 1.68 -40.42
N ASP A 327 19.18 1.55 -39.43
CA ASP A 327 18.28 2.61 -38.98
C ASP A 327 18.87 3.42 -37.80
N ASN A 328 20.17 3.36 -37.59
CA ASN A 328 20.90 4.01 -36.50
C ASN A 328 20.47 3.58 -35.09
N PHE A 329 19.90 2.37 -34.92
CA PHE A 329 19.55 1.85 -33.60
C PHE A 329 20.77 1.27 -32.86
N PRO A 330 21.04 1.70 -31.59
CA PRO A 330 22.21 1.29 -30.83
C PRO A 330 22.01 -0.09 -30.17
N ILE A 331 22.29 -1.17 -30.89
CA ILE A 331 22.04 -2.56 -30.41
C ILE A 331 22.91 -2.98 -29.23
N PHE A 332 24.05 -2.30 -28.96
CA PHE A 332 24.96 -2.59 -27.85
C PHE A 332 24.71 -1.73 -26.62
N GLU A 333 23.85 -0.72 -26.71
CA GLU A 333 23.53 0.14 -25.58
C GLU A 333 22.58 -0.58 -24.60
N PRO A 334 22.82 -0.50 -23.27
CA PRO A 334 21.88 -1.03 -22.28
C PRO A 334 20.47 -0.45 -22.45
N TYR A 335 19.45 -1.29 -22.27
CA TYR A 335 18.05 -0.88 -22.50
C TYR A 335 17.63 0.35 -21.72
N TYR A 336 18.13 0.54 -20.47
CA TYR A 336 17.78 1.69 -19.66
C TYR A 336 18.34 3.03 -20.21
N ASN A 337 19.41 2.99 -21.01
CA ASN A 337 19.98 4.17 -21.66
C ASN A 337 19.29 4.56 -22.97
N LEU A 338 18.44 3.68 -23.53
CA LEU A 338 17.72 3.97 -24.76
C LEU A 338 16.75 5.14 -24.57
N THR A 339 16.70 6.03 -25.55
CA THR A 339 15.69 7.10 -25.59
C THR A 339 14.29 6.54 -25.76
N GLN A 340 13.27 7.35 -25.49
CA GLN A 340 11.88 6.90 -25.69
C GLN A 340 11.59 6.55 -27.14
N GLU A 341 12.11 7.30 -28.10
CA GLU A 341 11.99 7.01 -29.54
C GLU A 341 12.64 5.67 -29.91
N GLN A 342 13.78 5.34 -29.31
CA GLN A 342 14.46 4.05 -29.53
C GLN A 342 13.67 2.90 -28.89
N LYS A 343 13.09 3.11 -27.72
CA LYS A 343 12.20 2.13 -27.10
C LYS A 343 10.95 1.90 -27.97
N ASP A 344 10.32 2.96 -28.43
CA ASP A 344 9.15 2.88 -29.32
C ASP A 344 9.49 2.19 -30.64
N TYR A 345 10.71 2.40 -31.16
CA TYR A 345 11.20 1.67 -32.32
C TYR A 345 11.29 0.17 -32.05
N LEU A 346 11.91 -0.26 -30.95
CA LEU A 346 12.05 -1.67 -30.56
C LEU A 346 10.68 -2.35 -30.30
N TRP A 347 9.75 -1.62 -29.68
CA TRP A 347 8.46 -2.17 -29.31
C TRP A 347 7.46 -2.20 -30.47
N HIS A 348 7.36 -1.15 -31.26
CA HIS A 348 6.23 -0.94 -32.18
C HIS A 348 6.62 -0.91 -33.67
N LYS A 349 7.85 -0.56 -34.00
CA LYS A 349 8.27 -0.36 -35.40
C LYS A 349 9.25 -1.41 -35.87
N GLY A 350 10.47 -1.40 -35.32
CA GLY A 350 11.57 -2.26 -35.70
C GLY A 350 12.10 -2.03 -37.13
N PRO A 351 13.18 -2.72 -37.53
CA PRO A 351 13.72 -2.68 -38.88
C PRO A 351 12.73 -3.30 -39.87
N TRP A 352 12.48 -2.62 -40.98
CA TRP A 352 11.55 -3.03 -42.03
C TRP A 352 12.06 -4.19 -42.85
N ILE A 353 11.18 -5.13 -43.16
CA ILE A 353 11.47 -6.25 -44.05
C ILE A 353 10.54 -6.16 -45.25
N GLU A 354 11.09 -5.85 -46.43
CA GLU A 354 10.31 -5.74 -47.70
C GLU A 354 9.56 -7.03 -48.06
N GLU A 355 10.18 -8.18 -47.77
CA GLU A 355 9.67 -9.52 -48.09
C GLU A 355 8.38 -9.87 -47.36
N TYR A 356 8.21 -9.28 -46.15
CA TYR A 356 7.01 -9.47 -45.30
C TYR A 356 6.12 -8.24 -45.21
N GLY A 357 6.57 -7.07 -45.70
CA GLY A 357 5.84 -5.82 -45.63
C GLY A 357 5.67 -5.24 -44.20
N GLU A 358 6.56 -5.60 -43.32
CA GLU A 358 6.41 -5.31 -41.87
C GLU A 358 7.76 -5.24 -41.14
N GLY A 359 7.78 -4.59 -39.96
CA GLY A 359 8.98 -4.44 -39.11
C GLY A 359 9.17 -5.59 -38.12
N ILE A 360 10.42 -5.88 -37.75
CA ILE A 360 10.74 -6.81 -36.65
C ILE A 360 10.70 -6.05 -35.34
N CYS A 361 9.63 -6.20 -34.56
CA CYS A 361 9.45 -5.57 -33.28
C CYS A 361 8.81 -6.53 -32.25
N ILE A 362 8.77 -6.09 -30.98
CA ILE A 362 8.23 -6.91 -29.89
C ILE A 362 6.73 -7.15 -30.08
N ASP A 363 5.95 -6.13 -30.44
CA ASP A 363 4.50 -6.26 -30.64
C ASP A 363 4.18 -7.30 -31.68
N ARG A 364 4.87 -7.26 -32.80
CA ARG A 364 4.68 -8.23 -33.88
C ARG A 364 5.05 -9.66 -33.48
N PHE A 365 6.10 -9.82 -32.68
CA PHE A 365 6.43 -11.12 -32.09
C PHE A 365 5.24 -11.66 -31.29
N PHE A 366 4.61 -10.82 -30.45
CA PHE A 366 3.44 -11.25 -29.68
C PHE A 366 2.19 -11.43 -30.53
N ASP A 367 2.04 -10.73 -31.63
CA ASP A 367 0.94 -10.97 -32.58
C ASP A 367 1.09 -12.31 -33.26
N MET A 368 2.30 -12.70 -33.65
CA MET A 368 2.61 -14.06 -34.12
C MET A 368 2.29 -15.11 -33.03
N VAL A 369 2.65 -14.84 -31.77
CA VAL A 369 2.33 -15.72 -30.63
C VAL A 369 0.82 -15.83 -30.41
N LYS A 370 0.07 -14.73 -30.52
CA LYS A 370 -1.40 -14.70 -30.42
C LYS A 370 -2.05 -15.47 -31.57
N ALA A 371 -1.57 -15.31 -32.81
CA ALA A 371 -2.08 -16.04 -34.00
C ALA A 371 -1.91 -17.55 -33.85
N ASN A 372 -0.89 -18.00 -33.10
CA ASN A 372 -0.59 -19.43 -32.92
C ASN A 372 -1.09 -20.00 -31.57
N GLN A 373 -2.02 -19.34 -30.86
CA GLN A 373 -2.53 -19.76 -29.53
C GLN A 373 -3.22 -21.13 -29.52
N TYR A 374 -3.61 -21.68 -30.70
CA TYR A 374 -4.14 -23.03 -30.79
C TYR A 374 -3.11 -24.11 -30.36
N LYS A 375 -1.81 -23.79 -30.39
CA LYS A 375 -0.74 -24.66 -29.88
C LYS A 375 -0.45 -24.36 -28.41
N ILE A 376 -0.36 -25.38 -27.55
CA ILE A 376 -0.15 -25.27 -26.11
C ILE A 376 1.09 -24.42 -25.76
N GLN A 377 2.20 -24.62 -26.48
CA GLN A 377 3.46 -23.91 -26.27
C GLN A 377 3.34 -22.38 -26.39
N TYR A 378 2.56 -21.87 -27.34
CA TYR A 378 2.35 -20.43 -27.52
C TYR A 378 1.38 -19.86 -26.48
N ARG A 379 0.39 -20.65 -26.02
CA ARG A 379 -0.45 -20.24 -24.87
C ARG A 379 0.36 -20.08 -23.59
N VAL A 380 1.26 -21.03 -23.30
CA VAL A 380 2.15 -20.97 -22.15
C VAL A 380 3.12 -19.80 -22.29
N MET A 381 3.65 -19.56 -23.49
CA MET A 381 4.51 -18.40 -23.75
C MET A 381 3.78 -17.09 -23.51
N LEU A 382 2.59 -16.92 -24.08
CA LEU A 382 1.78 -15.71 -23.87
C LEU A 382 1.44 -15.49 -22.38
N ALA A 383 1.08 -16.56 -21.67
CA ALA A 383 0.77 -16.48 -20.24
C ALA A 383 2.00 -16.06 -19.38
N ARG A 384 3.22 -16.44 -19.80
CA ARG A 384 4.47 -16.06 -19.13
C ARG A 384 4.75 -14.56 -19.19
N TYR A 385 4.37 -13.89 -20.29
CA TYR A 385 4.65 -12.47 -20.53
C TYR A 385 3.44 -11.57 -20.27
N ARG A 386 2.28 -12.15 -19.90
CA ARG A 386 1.12 -11.38 -19.46
C ARG A 386 1.31 -10.90 -18.04
N GLY A 387 1.16 -9.60 -17.86
CA GLY A 387 1.17 -8.92 -16.58
C GLY A 387 0.04 -7.91 -16.47
N LYS A 388 0.22 -6.95 -15.62
CA LYS A 388 -0.68 -5.82 -15.44
C LYS A 388 0.10 -4.50 -15.63
N PRO A 389 0.51 -4.20 -16.88
CA PRO A 389 1.20 -2.93 -17.16
C PRO A 389 0.29 -1.74 -16.85
N ILE A 390 0.93 -0.59 -16.66
CA ILE A 390 0.22 0.69 -16.51
C ILE A 390 -0.59 0.94 -17.78
N CYS A 391 -1.82 1.43 -17.61
CA CYS A 391 -2.68 1.75 -18.74
C CYS A 391 -2.04 2.85 -19.62
N PRO A 392 -1.87 2.63 -20.93
CA PRO A 392 -1.23 3.59 -21.82
C PRO A 392 -2.05 4.86 -22.03
N THR A 393 -3.36 4.80 -21.82
CA THR A 393 -4.27 5.94 -22.05
C THR A 393 -4.31 6.90 -20.86
N CYS A 394 -4.48 6.36 -19.63
CA CYS A 394 -4.54 7.20 -18.44
C CYS A 394 -3.22 7.26 -17.66
N HIS A 395 -2.18 6.57 -18.07
CA HIS A 395 -0.87 6.51 -17.41
C HIS A 395 -0.96 6.25 -15.89
N GLY A 396 -1.94 5.43 -15.47
CA GLY A 396 -2.15 5.09 -14.07
C GLY A 396 -3.05 6.02 -13.28
N THR A 397 -3.49 7.14 -13.84
CA THR A 397 -4.37 8.11 -13.18
C THR A 397 -5.81 7.62 -12.99
N ARG A 398 -6.22 6.58 -13.74
CA ARG A 398 -7.53 5.90 -13.70
C ARG A 398 -8.71 6.69 -14.21
N LEU A 399 -8.57 7.99 -14.40
CA LEU A 399 -9.61 8.90 -14.87
C LEU A 399 -9.55 9.08 -16.38
N LYS A 400 -10.68 9.52 -16.94
CA LYS A 400 -10.74 10.02 -18.32
C LYS A 400 -9.85 11.25 -18.49
N LYS A 401 -9.42 11.50 -19.71
CA LYS A 401 -8.57 12.62 -20.05
C LYS A 401 -9.25 13.99 -19.75
N GLU A 402 -10.56 14.08 -19.92
CA GLU A 402 -11.36 15.27 -19.67
C GLU A 402 -11.25 15.75 -18.21
N ALA A 403 -11.11 14.85 -17.26
CA ALA A 403 -10.89 15.19 -15.85
C ALA A 403 -9.58 15.98 -15.62
N THR A 404 -8.58 15.83 -16.51
CA THR A 404 -7.31 16.55 -16.41
C THR A 404 -7.39 18.00 -16.83
N TYR A 405 -8.44 18.38 -17.56
CA TYR A 405 -8.66 19.75 -18.02
C TYR A 405 -9.17 20.65 -16.91
N VAL A 406 -9.76 20.07 -15.86
CA VAL A 406 -10.28 20.79 -14.71
C VAL A 406 -9.18 21.01 -13.68
N LYS A 407 -8.97 22.27 -13.31
CA LYS A 407 -7.89 22.68 -12.39
C LYS A 407 -8.41 23.49 -11.21
N VAL A 408 -7.80 23.30 -10.06
CA VAL A 408 -7.94 24.13 -8.85
C VAL A 408 -6.55 24.65 -8.50
N GLY A 409 -6.38 25.95 -8.36
CA GLY A 409 -5.06 26.55 -8.15
C GLY A 409 -4.03 26.20 -9.23
N GLY A 410 -4.48 26.00 -10.47
CA GLY A 410 -3.61 25.63 -11.60
C GLY A 410 -3.25 24.13 -11.72
N THR A 411 -3.70 23.30 -10.78
CA THR A 411 -3.35 21.85 -10.71
C THR A 411 -4.59 20.99 -10.94
N SER A 412 -4.47 19.94 -11.76
CA SER A 412 -5.53 18.95 -11.95
C SER A 412 -5.60 17.95 -10.80
N ILE A 413 -6.74 17.26 -10.64
CA ILE A 413 -6.90 16.24 -9.60
C ILE A 413 -5.90 15.08 -9.78
N THR A 414 -5.57 14.74 -11.02
CA THR A 414 -4.63 13.66 -11.36
C THR A 414 -3.20 13.99 -10.95
N GLU A 415 -2.76 15.23 -11.16
CA GLU A 415 -1.47 15.71 -10.71
C GLU A 415 -1.40 15.78 -9.18
N LEU A 416 -2.48 16.21 -8.54
CA LEU A 416 -2.56 16.40 -7.11
C LEU A 416 -2.48 15.05 -6.34
N VAL A 417 -3.13 13.99 -6.82
CA VAL A 417 -3.10 12.68 -6.16
C VAL A 417 -1.75 11.95 -6.30
N GLU A 418 -0.93 12.34 -7.26
CA GLU A 418 0.44 11.85 -7.42
C GLU A 418 1.46 12.60 -6.56
N MET A 419 1.08 13.74 -5.99
CA MET A 419 1.96 14.45 -5.08
C MET A 419 2.12 13.71 -3.76
N PRO A 420 3.34 13.68 -3.15
CA PRO A 420 3.50 13.26 -1.77
C PRO A 420 2.65 14.11 -0.82
N VAL A 421 2.14 13.50 0.25
CA VAL A 421 1.30 14.19 1.25
C VAL A 421 1.98 15.46 1.81
N SER A 422 3.31 15.43 1.97
CA SER A 422 4.08 16.61 2.39
C SER A 422 3.96 17.79 1.41
N ARG A 423 3.93 17.52 0.10
CA ARG A 423 3.71 18.55 -0.93
C ARG A 423 2.24 18.99 -1.00
N LEU A 424 1.31 18.06 -0.76
CA LEU A 424 -0.11 18.40 -0.67
C LEU A 424 -0.39 19.42 0.43
N LYS A 425 0.26 19.29 1.60
CA LYS A 425 0.17 20.28 2.66
C LYS A 425 0.56 21.67 2.17
N VAL A 426 1.73 21.78 1.54
CA VAL A 426 2.24 23.07 1.00
C VAL A 426 1.30 23.62 -0.06
N PHE A 427 0.75 22.76 -0.93
CA PHE A 427 -0.21 23.18 -1.95
C PHE A 427 -1.48 23.78 -1.31
N PHE A 428 -2.11 23.09 -0.36
CA PHE A 428 -3.33 23.58 0.28
C PHE A 428 -3.13 24.77 1.21
N ASP A 429 -1.94 24.92 1.80
CA ASP A 429 -1.62 26.10 2.63
C ASP A 429 -1.42 27.35 1.79
N ASN A 430 -0.85 27.20 0.58
CA ASN A 430 -0.58 28.30 -0.36
C ASN A 430 -1.73 28.53 -1.38
N LEU A 431 -2.81 27.76 -1.29
CA LEU A 431 -3.93 27.88 -2.23
C LEU A 431 -4.67 29.22 -2.05
N VAL A 432 -4.56 30.07 -3.05
CA VAL A 432 -5.28 31.38 -3.13
C VAL A 432 -6.52 31.20 -3.98
N LEU A 433 -7.67 31.54 -3.42
CA LEU A 433 -8.98 31.50 -4.07
C LEU A 433 -9.60 32.90 -4.01
N ASP A 434 -10.48 33.19 -4.94
CA ASP A 434 -11.33 34.38 -4.85
C ASP A 434 -12.35 34.24 -3.70
N GLU A 435 -13.01 35.33 -3.29
CA GLU A 435 -13.91 35.31 -2.12
C GLU A 435 -15.08 34.34 -2.29
N HIS A 436 -15.62 34.21 -3.50
CA HIS A 436 -16.72 33.29 -3.80
C HIS A 436 -16.29 31.85 -3.70
N ASP A 437 -15.22 31.47 -4.37
CA ASP A 437 -14.67 30.08 -4.35
C ASP A 437 -14.20 29.70 -2.93
N ALA A 438 -13.60 30.67 -2.20
CA ALA A 438 -13.17 30.47 -0.82
C ALA A 438 -14.34 30.18 0.13
N ALA A 439 -15.48 30.87 -0.04
CA ALA A 439 -16.68 30.62 0.78
C ALA A 439 -17.27 29.22 0.51
N ILE A 440 -17.33 28.79 -0.75
CA ILE A 440 -17.81 27.46 -1.14
C ILE A 440 -16.86 26.37 -0.62
N ALA A 441 -15.56 26.54 -0.79
CA ALA A 441 -14.55 25.53 -0.46
C ALA A 441 -14.21 25.45 1.02
N LYS A 442 -14.60 26.42 1.85
CA LYS A 442 -14.16 26.55 3.26
C LYS A 442 -14.25 25.25 4.05
N ARG A 443 -15.42 24.60 4.05
CA ARG A 443 -15.64 23.36 4.82
C ARG A 443 -14.84 22.20 4.22
N ILE A 444 -14.82 22.08 2.90
CA ILE A 444 -14.10 21.02 2.17
C ILE A 444 -12.60 21.12 2.47
N LEU A 445 -12.02 22.32 2.37
CA LEU A 445 -10.60 22.55 2.64
C LEU A 445 -10.24 22.29 4.10
N THR A 446 -11.13 22.59 5.05
CA THR A 446 -10.91 22.29 6.47
C THR A 446 -10.77 20.77 6.67
N GLU A 447 -11.65 19.96 6.06
CA GLU A 447 -11.60 18.51 6.15
C GLU A 447 -10.36 17.91 5.47
N ILE A 448 -10.00 18.41 4.28
CA ILE A 448 -8.79 17.97 3.58
C ILE A 448 -7.54 18.30 4.40
N ARG A 449 -7.40 19.54 4.89
CA ARG A 449 -6.24 19.97 5.69
C ARG A 449 -6.10 19.15 6.95
N SER A 450 -7.19 18.93 7.68
CA SER A 450 -7.19 18.13 8.89
C SER A 450 -6.68 16.71 8.65
N ARG A 451 -7.13 16.03 7.58
CA ARG A 451 -6.70 14.67 7.25
C ARG A 451 -5.26 14.63 6.73
N VAL A 452 -4.86 15.62 5.95
CA VAL A 452 -3.46 15.76 5.50
C VAL A 452 -2.53 15.96 6.69
N ASP A 453 -2.89 16.81 7.64
CA ASP A 453 -2.12 17.03 8.87
C ASP A 453 -2.03 15.74 9.69
N CYS A 454 -3.12 15.00 9.85
CA CYS A 454 -3.10 13.69 10.52
C CYS A 454 -2.17 12.69 9.83
N LEU A 455 -2.13 12.65 8.48
CA LEU A 455 -1.20 11.78 7.73
C LEU A 455 0.27 12.17 7.99
N LEU A 456 0.57 13.46 8.11
CA LEU A 456 1.91 13.96 8.44
C LEU A 456 2.28 13.61 9.89
N ASP A 457 1.34 13.77 10.83
CA ASP A 457 1.53 13.47 12.24
C ASP A 457 1.87 11.98 12.49
N VAL A 458 1.31 11.07 11.67
CA VAL A 458 1.64 9.63 11.74
C VAL A 458 2.86 9.22 10.88
N GLY A 459 3.61 10.19 10.32
CA GLY A 459 4.83 9.93 9.57
C GLY A 459 4.64 9.39 8.15
N LEU A 460 3.46 9.60 7.53
CA LEU A 460 3.13 9.13 6.19
C LEU A 460 3.27 10.20 5.09
N GLY A 461 4.05 11.26 5.34
CA GLY A 461 4.24 12.38 4.42
C GLY A 461 4.81 12.03 3.05
N TYR A 462 5.50 10.91 2.93
CA TYR A 462 6.08 10.41 1.69
C TYR A 462 5.10 9.66 0.77
N LEU A 463 3.93 9.26 1.28
CA LEU A 463 2.93 8.56 0.48
C LEU A 463 2.23 9.51 -0.49
N THR A 464 1.76 8.95 -1.62
CA THR A 464 0.86 9.63 -2.56
C THR A 464 -0.57 9.13 -2.36
N LEU A 465 -1.56 9.96 -2.65
CA LEU A 465 -2.97 9.57 -2.52
C LEU A 465 -3.38 8.48 -3.53
N ASN A 466 -2.71 8.40 -4.67
CA ASN A 466 -2.98 7.37 -5.70
C ASN A 466 -2.34 6.02 -5.39
N ARG A 467 -1.48 5.90 -4.36
CA ARG A 467 -0.87 4.62 -4.00
C ARG A 467 -1.92 3.59 -3.61
N LEU A 468 -1.81 2.40 -4.20
CA LEU A 468 -2.74 1.28 -3.95
C LEU A 468 -2.63 0.77 -2.51
N SER A 469 -3.76 0.57 -1.85
CA SER A 469 -3.81 0.07 -0.47
C SER A 469 -3.18 -1.32 -0.30
N ASN A 470 -3.24 -2.18 -1.32
CA ASN A 470 -2.63 -3.51 -1.29
C ASN A 470 -1.10 -3.52 -1.46
N THR A 471 -0.49 -2.36 -1.73
CA THR A 471 0.98 -2.19 -1.82
C THR A 471 1.58 -1.62 -0.53
N LEU A 472 0.75 -1.30 0.44
CA LEU A 472 1.16 -0.76 1.73
C LEU A 472 1.71 -1.87 2.63
N SER A 473 2.68 -1.52 3.47
CA SER A 473 3.08 -2.37 4.59
C SER A 473 1.98 -2.45 5.66
N GLY A 474 2.06 -3.45 6.53
CA GLY A 474 1.10 -3.59 7.65
C GLY A 474 1.04 -2.34 8.52
N GLY A 475 2.19 -1.78 8.89
CA GLY A 475 2.27 -0.56 9.70
C GLY A 475 1.75 0.70 8.96
N GLU A 476 2.03 0.85 7.65
CA GLU A 476 1.45 1.94 6.84
C GLU A 476 -0.08 1.86 6.81
N SER A 477 -0.63 0.67 6.57
CA SER A 477 -2.08 0.44 6.54
C SER A 477 -2.73 0.74 7.90
N GLN A 478 -2.11 0.32 8.98
CA GLN A 478 -2.58 0.58 10.33
C GLN A 478 -2.61 2.08 10.66
N ARG A 479 -1.56 2.82 10.30
CA ARG A 479 -1.50 4.28 10.51
C ARG A 479 -2.53 5.02 9.67
N ILE A 480 -2.81 4.57 8.44
CA ILE A 480 -3.90 5.12 7.63
C ILE A 480 -5.26 4.90 8.31
N ASN A 481 -5.51 3.72 8.87
CA ASN A 481 -6.73 3.45 9.62
C ASN A 481 -6.84 4.33 10.89
N LEU A 482 -5.72 4.61 11.55
CA LEU A 482 -5.67 5.54 12.68
C LEU A 482 -6.03 6.97 12.25
N VAL A 483 -5.53 7.45 11.12
CA VAL A 483 -5.90 8.76 10.54
C VAL A 483 -7.40 8.84 10.26
N THR A 484 -7.98 7.80 9.67
CA THR A 484 -9.43 7.74 9.40
C THR A 484 -10.23 7.80 10.71
N SER A 485 -9.78 7.09 11.74
CA SER A 485 -10.43 7.11 13.07
C SER A 485 -10.36 8.48 13.75
N LEU A 486 -9.24 9.19 13.63
CA LEU A 486 -9.09 10.57 14.13
C LEU A 486 -10.00 11.54 13.35
N GLY A 487 -10.11 11.36 12.05
CA GLY A 487 -10.97 12.17 11.19
C GLY A 487 -12.46 12.02 11.51
N SER A 488 -12.89 10.87 12.06
CA SER A 488 -14.28 10.63 12.45
C SER A 488 -14.70 11.35 13.73
N ALA A 489 -13.74 11.92 14.50
CA ALA A 489 -13.95 12.65 15.75
C ALA A 489 -14.89 11.95 16.75
N LEU A 490 -14.86 10.62 16.83
CA LEU A 490 -15.66 9.85 17.78
C LEU A 490 -15.13 10.10 19.21
N VAL A 491 -16.03 10.36 20.12
CA VAL A 491 -15.76 10.68 21.53
C VAL A 491 -16.36 9.58 22.42
N GLY A 492 -15.68 9.29 23.53
CA GLY A 492 -16.16 8.30 24.51
C GLY A 492 -16.08 6.85 24.05
N SER A 493 -15.26 6.56 23.04
CA SER A 493 -15.04 5.24 22.47
C SER A 493 -13.81 4.54 23.07
N LEU A 494 -13.72 3.23 22.87
CA LEU A 494 -12.55 2.40 23.18
C LEU A 494 -11.79 2.10 21.91
N TYR A 495 -10.58 2.60 21.80
CA TYR A 495 -9.66 2.26 20.72
C TYR A 495 -8.68 1.19 21.18
N ILE A 496 -8.53 0.13 20.40
CA ILE A 496 -7.59 -0.96 20.67
C ILE A 496 -6.64 -1.07 19.47
N LEU A 497 -5.34 -0.83 19.70
CA LEU A 497 -4.31 -0.82 18.68
C LEU A 497 -3.33 -1.98 18.91
N ASP A 498 -2.93 -2.65 17.83
CA ASP A 498 -1.97 -3.75 17.85
C ASP A 498 -0.62 -3.28 17.31
N GLU A 499 0.35 -3.09 18.20
CA GLU A 499 1.73 -2.70 17.88
C GLU A 499 1.86 -1.55 16.85
N PRO A 500 1.29 -0.37 17.12
CA PRO A 500 1.27 0.73 16.15
C PRO A 500 2.65 1.33 15.84
N SER A 501 3.69 1.05 16.63
CA SER A 501 5.07 1.49 16.40
C SER A 501 5.82 0.68 15.35
N ILE A 502 5.25 -0.40 14.82
CA ILE A 502 5.94 -1.28 13.87
C ILE A 502 6.48 -0.53 12.66
N GLY A 503 7.77 -0.76 12.39
CA GLY A 503 8.49 -0.16 11.25
C GLY A 503 8.69 1.35 11.37
N LEU A 504 8.50 1.91 12.57
CA LEU A 504 8.81 3.31 12.87
C LEU A 504 10.23 3.46 13.38
N HIS A 505 10.86 4.55 12.96
CA HIS A 505 12.04 5.06 13.61
C HIS A 505 11.66 5.81 14.90
N SER A 506 12.51 5.84 15.95
CA SER A 506 12.21 6.50 17.22
C SER A 506 11.71 7.95 17.05
N ARG A 507 12.23 8.71 16.09
CA ARG A 507 11.72 10.05 15.74
C ARG A 507 10.24 10.04 15.35
N ASP A 508 9.80 9.02 14.63
CA ASP A 508 8.41 8.94 14.16
C ASP A 508 7.50 8.34 15.26
N THR A 509 8.08 7.56 16.21
CA THR A 509 7.39 7.08 17.42
C THR A 509 6.96 8.24 18.30
N ASP A 510 7.78 9.27 18.51
CA ASP A 510 7.41 10.49 19.23
C ASP A 510 6.17 11.19 18.63
N ARG A 511 6.07 11.21 17.31
CA ARG A 511 4.88 11.76 16.61
C ARG A 511 3.65 10.91 16.86
N LEU A 512 3.81 9.59 16.78
CA LEU A 512 2.72 8.65 17.07
C LEU A 512 2.21 8.80 18.51
N ILE A 513 3.09 8.95 19.50
CA ILE A 513 2.71 9.20 20.91
C ILE A 513 1.83 10.45 21.04
N LYS A 514 2.17 11.54 20.36
CA LYS A 514 1.35 12.75 20.32
C LYS A 514 -0.04 12.51 19.73
N VAL A 515 -0.13 11.69 18.70
CA VAL A 515 -1.39 11.27 18.07
C VAL A 515 -2.23 10.44 19.05
N LEU A 516 -1.62 9.49 19.78
CA LEU A 516 -2.30 8.69 20.81
C LEU A 516 -2.81 9.57 21.96
N TYR A 517 -2.04 10.54 22.39
CA TYR A 517 -2.48 11.52 23.40
C TYR A 517 -3.65 12.36 22.90
N ARG A 518 -3.59 12.85 21.66
CA ARG A 518 -4.70 13.60 21.06
C ARG A 518 -5.98 12.73 21.00
N LEU A 519 -5.86 11.45 20.65
CA LEU A 519 -7.00 10.53 20.65
C LEU A 519 -7.59 10.34 22.06
N ARG A 520 -6.74 10.18 23.08
CA ARG A 520 -7.12 10.12 24.48
C ARG A 520 -7.80 11.42 24.95
N ASP A 521 -7.20 12.56 24.63
CA ASP A 521 -7.65 13.89 25.11
C ASP A 521 -8.99 14.31 24.49
N LEU A 522 -9.40 13.68 23.38
CA LEU A 522 -10.77 13.75 22.85
C LEU A 522 -11.79 13.00 23.75
N GLY A 523 -11.38 12.43 24.88
CA GLY A 523 -12.24 11.72 25.83
C GLY A 523 -12.39 10.22 25.54
N ASN A 524 -11.49 9.64 24.76
CA ASN A 524 -11.48 8.21 24.43
C ASN A 524 -10.60 7.42 25.40
N THR A 525 -10.87 6.13 25.52
CA THR A 525 -9.97 5.18 26.16
C THR A 525 -9.12 4.54 25.06
N VAL A 526 -7.80 4.60 25.19
CA VAL A 526 -6.86 4.08 24.20
C VAL A 526 -6.07 2.92 24.81
N VAL A 527 -6.30 1.71 24.34
CA VAL A 527 -5.58 0.49 24.74
C VAL A 527 -4.62 0.10 23.63
N VAL A 528 -3.35 0.03 23.94
CA VAL A 528 -2.29 -0.30 22.96
C VAL A 528 -1.58 -1.56 23.38
N VAL A 529 -1.54 -2.58 22.55
CA VAL A 529 -0.64 -3.74 22.75
C VAL A 529 0.71 -3.34 22.19
N GLU A 530 1.75 -3.28 23.05
CA GLU A 530 3.05 -2.74 22.61
C GLU A 530 4.25 -3.34 23.35
N HIS A 531 5.40 -3.23 22.66
CA HIS A 531 6.71 -3.62 23.13
C HIS A 531 7.75 -2.50 23.08
N ASP A 532 7.42 -1.39 22.41
CA ASP A 532 8.30 -0.24 22.28
C ASP A 532 8.44 0.50 23.61
N GLU A 533 9.68 0.78 24.02
CA GLU A 533 10.00 1.40 25.31
C GLU A 533 9.41 2.81 25.41
N GLU A 534 9.48 3.59 24.34
CA GLU A 534 9.01 5.00 24.32
C GLU A 534 7.50 5.06 24.54
N ILE A 535 6.74 4.16 23.90
CA ILE A 535 5.28 4.08 24.07
C ILE A 535 4.91 3.55 25.46
N ILE A 536 5.63 2.55 25.98
CA ILE A 536 5.41 2.03 27.34
C ILE A 536 5.66 3.14 28.37
N ARG A 537 6.72 3.92 28.21
CA ARG A 537 7.04 5.05 29.12
C ARG A 537 6.02 6.20 29.02
N ALA A 538 5.41 6.38 27.86
CA ALA A 538 4.38 7.39 27.61
C ALA A 538 2.98 7.00 28.15
N ALA A 539 2.79 5.75 28.61
CA ALA A 539 1.50 5.25 29.07
C ALA A 539 1.06 5.88 30.38
N ASP A 540 -0.23 6.20 30.48
CA ASP A 540 -0.85 6.58 31.77
C ASP A 540 -1.00 5.36 32.68
N TYR A 541 -1.17 4.17 32.12
CA TYR A 541 -1.37 2.93 32.87
C TYR A 541 -0.79 1.74 32.07
N ILE A 542 -0.09 0.85 32.76
CA ILE A 542 0.58 -0.30 32.17
C ILE A 542 -0.05 -1.58 32.74
N ILE A 543 -0.30 -2.56 31.87
CA ILE A 543 -0.73 -3.91 32.20
C ILE A 543 0.28 -4.87 31.57
N ASP A 544 1.07 -5.56 32.41
CA ASP A 544 2.05 -6.54 31.95
C ASP A 544 1.53 -7.96 32.13
N VAL A 545 1.50 -8.71 30.99
CA VAL A 545 1.00 -10.09 30.92
C VAL A 545 2.18 -11.05 30.87
N GLY A 546 2.24 -11.96 31.80
CA GLY A 546 3.39 -12.91 31.93
C GLY A 546 3.14 -14.04 32.87
N PRO A 547 4.18 -14.50 33.59
CA PRO A 547 5.60 -14.08 33.52
C PRO A 547 6.35 -14.65 32.32
N LYS A 548 5.87 -15.74 31.70
CA LYS A 548 6.45 -16.39 30.52
C LYS A 548 5.42 -16.49 29.39
N ALA A 549 5.75 -17.20 28.32
CA ALA A 549 4.89 -17.44 27.17
C ALA A 549 4.08 -18.76 27.28
N GLY A 550 3.01 -18.88 26.48
CA GLY A 550 2.21 -20.10 26.36
C GLY A 550 1.57 -20.53 27.67
N SER A 551 1.66 -21.83 28.01
CA SER A 551 1.10 -22.42 29.23
C SER A 551 1.69 -21.85 30.53
N TYR A 552 2.86 -21.24 30.46
CA TYR A 552 3.53 -20.60 31.62
C TYR A 552 3.25 -19.09 31.69
N GLY A 553 2.51 -18.51 30.71
CA GLY A 553 2.03 -17.14 30.71
C GLY A 553 0.60 -17.01 31.23
N GLY A 554 -0.08 -15.97 30.78
CA GLY A 554 -1.51 -15.75 30.98
C GLY A 554 -1.91 -15.21 32.36
N ASN A 555 -0.98 -14.66 33.14
CA ASN A 555 -1.26 -13.96 34.40
C ASN A 555 -0.91 -12.47 34.24
N ILE A 556 -1.51 -11.62 35.08
CA ILE A 556 -1.07 -10.23 35.19
C ILE A 556 0.08 -10.20 36.20
N VAL A 557 1.26 -9.79 35.73
CA VAL A 557 2.48 -9.72 36.58
C VAL A 557 2.76 -8.32 37.08
N TYR A 558 2.23 -7.30 36.39
CA TYR A 558 2.26 -5.93 36.82
C TYR A 558 1.02 -5.16 36.32
N ARG A 559 0.51 -4.25 37.13
CA ARG A 559 -0.48 -3.25 36.74
C ARG A 559 -0.29 -1.97 37.58
N GLY A 560 -0.27 -0.84 36.92
CA GLY A 560 -0.07 0.45 37.59
C GLY A 560 0.50 1.52 36.67
N ASN A 561 0.93 2.62 37.24
CA ASN A 561 1.54 3.74 36.54
C ASN A 561 3.07 3.54 36.45
N MET A 562 3.73 4.29 35.58
CA MET A 562 5.21 4.31 35.51
C MET A 562 5.88 4.68 36.84
N SER A 563 5.26 5.55 37.62
CA SER A 563 5.79 5.98 38.96
C SER A 563 5.78 4.88 40.01
N ASP A 564 4.99 3.81 39.81
CA ASP A 564 4.75 2.75 40.76
C ASP A 564 5.64 1.52 40.52
N LEU A 565 6.57 1.60 39.57
CA LEU A 565 7.52 0.54 39.27
C LEU A 565 8.48 0.32 40.46
N ALA A 566 8.59 -0.92 40.89
CA ALA A 566 9.46 -1.29 42.05
C ALA A 566 10.47 -2.37 41.64
N PRO A 567 11.70 -2.32 42.18
CA PRO A 567 12.72 -3.35 41.95
C PRO A 567 12.29 -4.71 42.47
N GLY A 568 12.86 -5.77 41.87
CA GLY A 568 12.59 -7.16 42.29
C GLY A 568 11.25 -7.72 41.76
N SER A 569 10.61 -7.05 40.81
CA SER A 569 9.39 -7.54 40.16
C SER A 569 9.62 -8.83 39.37
N ASN A 570 8.60 -9.69 39.31
CA ASN A 570 8.59 -10.87 38.42
C ASN A 570 8.31 -10.51 36.96
N SER A 571 8.03 -9.23 36.67
CA SER A 571 7.82 -8.71 35.34
C SER A 571 9.15 -8.45 34.62
N TYR A 572 9.34 -9.07 33.48
CA TYR A 572 10.49 -8.76 32.61
C TYR A 572 10.45 -7.33 32.09
N THR A 573 9.27 -6.83 31.75
CA THR A 573 9.09 -5.43 31.30
C THR A 573 9.60 -4.46 32.38
N VAL A 574 9.18 -4.65 33.62
CA VAL A 574 9.62 -3.80 34.75
C VAL A 574 11.13 -3.85 34.94
N LYS A 575 11.75 -5.04 34.87
CA LYS A 575 13.20 -5.19 34.99
C LYS A 575 13.97 -4.43 33.94
N TYR A 576 13.52 -4.46 32.67
CA TYR A 576 14.16 -3.72 31.58
C TYR A 576 13.94 -2.21 31.75
N LEU A 577 12.74 -1.77 32.13
CA LEU A 577 12.43 -0.34 32.33
C LEU A 577 13.21 0.29 33.48
N LEU A 578 13.51 -0.50 34.51
CA LEU A 578 14.34 -0.08 35.69
C LEU A 578 15.84 -0.29 35.45
N GLY A 579 16.26 -0.92 34.32
CA GLY A 579 17.66 -1.21 34.05
C GLY A 579 18.26 -2.38 34.84
N GLU A 580 17.42 -3.21 35.53
CA GLU A 580 17.88 -4.44 36.21
C GLU A 580 18.33 -5.53 35.21
N GLU A 581 17.72 -5.55 34.02
CA GLU A 581 18.15 -6.32 32.87
C GLU A 581 18.39 -5.38 31.71
N THR A 582 19.48 -5.62 30.95
CA THR A 582 19.86 -4.83 29.77
C THR A 582 20.29 -5.75 28.63
N ILE A 583 20.27 -5.21 27.44
CA ILE A 583 20.98 -5.77 26.27
C ILE A 583 22.31 -5.05 26.23
N ASP A 584 23.38 -5.80 26.45
CA ASP A 584 24.72 -5.22 26.60
C ASP A 584 25.28 -4.79 25.23
N VAL A 585 26.04 -3.70 25.21
CA VAL A 585 26.83 -3.29 24.05
C VAL A 585 28.01 -4.27 23.89
N PRO A 586 28.30 -4.77 22.67
CA PRO A 586 29.44 -5.66 22.46
C PRO A 586 30.76 -5.00 22.88
N ALA A 587 31.61 -5.76 23.57
CA ALA A 587 32.89 -5.25 24.08
C ALA A 587 33.87 -4.82 22.95
N TYR A 588 33.69 -5.36 21.76
CA TYR A 588 34.46 -5.03 20.55
C TYR A 588 33.58 -5.12 19.31
N ARG A 589 33.90 -4.31 18.28
CA ARG A 589 33.26 -4.38 16.97
C ARG A 589 34.11 -5.24 16.03
N ARG A 590 33.48 -6.18 15.34
CA ARG A 590 34.13 -6.96 14.29
C ARG A 590 34.46 -6.04 13.11
N THR A 591 35.58 -6.25 12.47
CA THR A 591 36.00 -5.55 11.27
C THR A 591 36.17 -6.54 10.12
N SER A 592 35.93 -6.11 8.90
CA SER A 592 36.15 -6.91 7.70
C SER A 592 36.81 -6.08 6.62
N ASN A 593 37.71 -6.72 5.90
CA ASN A 593 38.36 -6.13 4.71
C ASN A 593 37.64 -6.53 3.40
N ASN A 594 36.61 -7.38 3.51
CA ASN A 594 35.86 -7.91 2.38
C ASN A 594 34.49 -7.24 2.34
N TYR A 595 34.17 -6.59 1.24
CA TYR A 595 32.95 -5.83 1.07
C TYR A 595 32.25 -6.22 -0.23
N ILE A 596 30.91 -6.16 -0.22
CA ILE A 596 30.11 -6.01 -1.43
C ILE A 596 29.81 -4.52 -1.54
N THR A 597 30.09 -3.95 -2.70
CA THR A 597 29.88 -2.52 -2.96
C THR A 597 28.79 -2.35 -4.01
N ILE A 598 27.77 -1.59 -3.68
CA ILE A 598 26.77 -1.09 -4.64
C ILE A 598 27.21 0.32 -5.03
N LYS A 599 27.29 0.60 -6.34
CA LYS A 599 27.64 1.92 -6.86
C LYS A 599 26.44 2.52 -7.59
N GLY A 600 26.23 3.81 -7.39
CA GLY A 600 25.22 4.60 -8.09
C GLY A 600 23.80 4.09 -7.90
N ALA A 601 23.42 3.66 -6.71
CA ALA A 601 22.06 3.18 -6.42
C ALA A 601 21.05 4.32 -6.59
N ARG A 602 20.10 4.17 -7.55
CA ARG A 602 19.14 5.23 -7.92
C ARG A 602 17.69 4.75 -8.09
N GLU A 603 17.40 3.58 -7.61
CA GLU A 603 16.03 3.04 -7.64
C GLU A 603 15.11 3.81 -6.68
N ASN A 604 13.89 4.12 -7.11
CA ASN A 604 12.90 4.88 -6.37
C ASN A 604 13.45 6.25 -5.92
N ASN A 605 13.55 6.47 -4.60
CA ASN A 605 14.02 7.73 -4.02
C ASN A 605 15.55 7.81 -3.80
N LEU A 606 16.30 6.75 -4.07
CA LEU A 606 17.75 6.75 -3.89
C LEU A 606 18.46 7.73 -4.85
N LYS A 607 19.44 8.47 -4.34
CA LYS A 607 20.06 9.62 -5.02
C LYS A 607 21.42 9.28 -5.66
N GLY A 608 21.60 8.08 -6.21
CA GLY A 608 22.86 7.66 -6.82
C GLY A 608 23.96 7.39 -5.78
N ILE A 609 23.60 6.73 -4.69
CA ILE A 609 24.48 6.50 -3.55
C ILE A 609 25.40 5.29 -3.76
N ASP A 610 26.61 5.39 -3.20
CA ASP A 610 27.55 4.28 -3.11
C ASP A 610 27.55 3.72 -1.70
N VAL A 611 27.30 2.40 -1.56
CA VAL A 611 27.18 1.74 -0.26
C VAL A 611 28.01 0.47 -0.20
N LYS A 612 28.74 0.28 0.91
CA LYS A 612 29.56 -0.91 1.18
C LYS A 612 28.91 -1.79 2.24
N PHE A 613 28.83 -3.08 1.97
CA PHE A 613 28.34 -4.10 2.89
C PHE A 613 29.49 -5.03 3.28
N PRO A 614 30.06 -4.89 4.48
CA PRO A 614 31.13 -5.77 4.94
C PRO A 614 30.62 -7.19 5.18
N LEU A 615 31.48 -8.19 4.93
CA LEU A 615 31.15 -9.61 5.10
C LEU A 615 31.59 -10.12 6.48
N ASN A 616 30.97 -11.24 6.92
CA ASN A 616 31.25 -11.98 8.16
C ASN A 616 31.03 -11.17 9.45
N LEU A 617 30.08 -10.24 9.43
CA LEU A 617 29.72 -9.46 10.60
C LEU A 617 28.22 -9.06 10.55
N LEU A 618 27.79 -8.34 11.57
CA LEU A 618 26.43 -7.80 11.68
C LEU A 618 26.38 -6.38 11.10
N THR A 619 25.80 -6.24 9.90
CA THR A 619 25.50 -4.93 9.29
C THR A 619 24.03 -4.61 9.55
N VAL A 620 23.78 -3.41 10.10
CA VAL A 620 22.41 -2.89 10.23
C VAL A 620 22.20 -1.72 9.28
N VAL A 621 21.07 -1.72 8.59
CA VAL A 621 20.63 -0.61 7.73
C VAL A 621 19.49 0.10 8.43
N SER A 622 19.73 1.32 8.88
CA SER A 622 18.81 2.16 9.63
C SER A 622 18.44 3.43 8.86
N GLY A 623 17.60 4.25 9.46
CA GLY A 623 17.14 5.54 8.95
C GLY A 623 15.64 5.71 9.08
N VAL A 624 15.15 6.92 8.85
CA VAL A 624 13.74 7.25 9.01
C VAL A 624 12.83 6.47 8.06
N SER A 625 11.54 6.42 8.38
CA SER A 625 10.54 5.75 7.51
C SER A 625 10.51 6.38 6.12
N GLY A 626 10.54 5.55 5.06
CA GLY A 626 10.58 6.02 3.67
C GLY A 626 11.94 6.53 3.17
N SER A 627 13.06 6.36 3.92
CA SER A 627 14.41 6.80 3.50
C SER A 627 15.05 5.96 2.39
N GLY A 628 14.47 4.81 2.02
CA GLY A 628 14.96 3.96 0.93
C GLY A 628 15.66 2.67 1.37
N LYS A 629 15.60 2.29 2.65
CA LYS A 629 16.23 1.07 3.21
C LYS A 629 15.86 -0.20 2.45
N SER A 630 14.56 -0.48 2.34
CA SER A 630 14.08 -1.69 1.65
C SER A 630 14.39 -1.64 0.16
N THR A 631 14.43 -0.47 -0.46
CA THR A 631 14.87 -0.28 -1.84
C THR A 631 16.33 -0.70 -2.00
N LEU A 632 17.22 -0.20 -1.15
CA LEU A 632 18.64 -0.54 -1.19
C LEU A 632 18.90 -2.03 -0.94
N VAL A 633 18.30 -2.57 0.12
CA VAL A 633 18.61 -3.94 0.58
C VAL A 633 17.84 -5.01 -0.19
N ARG A 634 16.51 -4.86 -0.36
CA ARG A 634 15.67 -5.88 -1.03
C ARG A 634 15.69 -5.76 -2.54
N ASN A 635 15.51 -4.54 -3.07
CA ASN A 635 15.36 -4.38 -4.52
C ASN A 635 16.72 -4.37 -5.24
N ILE A 636 17.77 -3.82 -4.63
CA ILE A 636 19.09 -3.77 -5.27
C ILE A 636 19.96 -4.92 -4.77
N LEU A 637 20.38 -4.94 -3.48
CA LEU A 637 21.35 -5.91 -2.96
C LEU A 637 20.88 -7.35 -3.14
N TYR A 638 19.73 -7.69 -2.56
CA TYR A 638 19.20 -9.06 -2.58
C TYR A 638 18.98 -9.58 -4.00
N ARG A 639 18.27 -8.81 -4.83
CA ARG A 639 17.96 -9.23 -6.20
C ARG A 639 19.23 -9.34 -7.07
N SER A 640 20.20 -8.46 -6.90
CA SER A 640 21.47 -8.53 -7.62
C SER A 640 22.26 -9.79 -7.23
N LEU A 641 22.29 -10.14 -5.94
CA LEU A 641 22.95 -11.36 -5.46
C LEU A 641 22.20 -12.63 -5.93
N MET A 642 20.89 -12.66 -5.84
CA MET A 642 20.07 -13.77 -6.36
C MET A 642 20.39 -14.05 -7.82
N ARG A 643 20.51 -12.99 -8.61
CA ARG A 643 20.86 -13.09 -10.02
C ARG A 643 22.30 -13.55 -10.22
N HIS A 644 23.24 -13.05 -9.42
CA HIS A 644 24.64 -13.48 -9.46
C HIS A 644 24.77 -15.00 -9.24
N PHE A 645 23.94 -15.56 -8.33
CA PHE A 645 23.90 -17.01 -8.06
C PHE A 645 23.03 -17.80 -9.04
N GLY A 646 22.50 -17.18 -10.10
CA GLY A 646 21.67 -17.85 -11.11
C GLY A 646 20.27 -18.21 -10.65
N ASN A 647 19.80 -17.66 -9.54
CA ASN A 647 18.45 -17.87 -9.02
C ASN A 647 17.43 -16.96 -9.74
N SER A 648 16.22 -17.47 -9.95
CA SER A 648 15.13 -16.67 -10.52
C SER A 648 14.66 -15.62 -9.50
N CYS A 649 14.66 -14.36 -9.90
CA CYS A 649 14.14 -13.24 -9.10
C CYS A 649 13.59 -12.14 -10.01
N ASP A 650 12.85 -11.21 -9.41
CA ASP A 650 12.46 -9.98 -10.10
C ASP A 650 13.69 -9.17 -10.52
N THR A 651 13.49 -8.24 -11.45
CA THR A 651 14.55 -7.36 -11.91
C THR A 651 15.21 -6.61 -10.74
N PRO A 652 16.55 -6.61 -10.62
CA PRO A 652 17.24 -5.76 -9.66
C PRO A 652 16.97 -4.29 -9.91
N GLY A 653 16.89 -3.52 -8.82
CA GLY A 653 16.72 -2.08 -8.91
C GLY A 653 17.91 -1.37 -9.58
N GLN A 654 17.70 -0.15 -10.03
CA GLN A 654 18.66 0.62 -10.80
C GLN A 654 19.92 0.97 -9.98
N CYS A 655 21.07 0.54 -10.44
CA CYS A 655 22.41 0.89 -9.93
C CYS A 655 23.43 0.74 -11.06
N ASP A 656 24.60 1.35 -10.90
CA ASP A 656 25.66 1.23 -11.89
C ASP A 656 26.30 -0.16 -11.84
N SER A 657 26.69 -0.62 -10.66
CA SER A 657 27.26 -1.96 -10.48
C SER A 657 27.11 -2.48 -9.06
N VAL A 658 27.20 -3.80 -8.90
CA VAL A 658 27.34 -4.50 -7.63
C VAL A 658 28.62 -5.34 -7.73
N ASP A 659 29.65 -4.91 -7.03
CA ASP A 659 31.02 -5.44 -7.13
C ASP A 659 31.58 -5.89 -5.78
N GLY A 660 32.79 -6.41 -5.76
CA GLY A 660 33.56 -6.73 -4.55
C GLY A 660 33.73 -8.23 -4.30
N ALA A 661 33.64 -8.64 -3.04
CA ALA A 661 33.99 -9.99 -2.60
C ALA A 661 32.86 -11.04 -2.86
N LEU A 662 32.17 -10.93 -3.99
CA LEU A 662 31.05 -11.82 -4.38
C LEU A 662 31.44 -13.30 -4.39
N LYS A 663 32.69 -13.63 -4.75
CA LYS A 663 33.21 -15.02 -4.80
C LYS A 663 33.33 -15.67 -3.42
N GLN A 664 33.30 -14.88 -2.34
CA GLN A 664 33.37 -15.41 -0.98
C GLN A 664 32.01 -15.88 -0.46
N LEU A 665 30.93 -15.54 -1.17
CA LEU A 665 29.59 -15.99 -0.84
C LEU A 665 29.19 -17.19 -1.72
N CYS A 666 28.47 -18.13 -1.12
CA CYS A 666 27.86 -19.27 -1.81
C CYS A 666 26.36 -19.10 -2.04
N GLY A 667 25.72 -18.09 -1.43
CA GLY A 667 24.30 -17.85 -1.54
C GLY A 667 23.84 -16.60 -0.81
N VAL A 668 22.58 -16.24 -1.04
CA VAL A 668 21.87 -15.17 -0.33
C VAL A 668 20.47 -15.64 0.03
N GLU A 669 20.03 -15.33 1.24
CA GLU A 669 18.72 -15.73 1.75
C GLU A 669 18.01 -14.52 2.37
N LEU A 670 16.75 -14.31 1.98
CA LEU A 670 15.89 -13.26 2.54
C LEU A 670 14.94 -13.87 3.58
N VAL A 671 15.03 -13.40 4.80
CA VAL A 671 14.18 -13.80 5.91
C VAL A 671 13.22 -12.65 6.19
N ASP A 672 12.06 -12.69 5.56
CA ASP A 672 11.01 -11.70 5.67
C ASP A 672 9.83 -12.20 6.53
N GLN A 673 8.86 -11.33 6.80
CA GLN A 673 7.66 -11.58 7.61
C GLN A 673 6.57 -12.37 6.86
N ASN A 674 6.76 -12.71 5.58
CA ASN A 674 5.78 -13.49 4.83
C ASN A 674 5.58 -14.88 5.44
N PRO A 675 4.36 -15.44 5.37
CA PRO A 675 4.09 -16.80 5.87
C PRO A 675 5.04 -17.85 5.27
N ILE A 676 5.42 -18.85 6.07
CA ILE A 676 6.31 -19.96 5.67
C ILE A 676 5.74 -20.86 4.57
N GLY A 677 4.50 -20.64 4.16
CA GLY A 677 3.84 -21.31 3.03
C GLY A 677 2.49 -20.70 2.73
N LYS A 678 2.04 -20.87 1.49
CA LYS A 678 0.76 -20.32 1.01
C LYS A 678 -0.46 -21.18 1.42
N SER A 679 -0.24 -22.41 1.87
CA SER A 679 -1.30 -23.34 2.25
C SER A 679 -1.62 -23.20 3.75
N SER A 680 -2.89 -23.29 4.11
CA SER A 680 -3.38 -23.42 5.49
C SER A 680 -2.77 -24.63 6.25
N ARG A 681 -2.23 -25.60 5.51
CA ARG A 681 -1.55 -26.81 6.03
C ARG A 681 -0.06 -26.61 6.32
N SER A 682 0.52 -25.47 5.91
CA SER A 682 1.90 -25.14 6.24
C SER A 682 2.01 -24.88 7.75
N ASN A 683 2.96 -25.49 8.42
CA ASN A 683 3.19 -25.35 9.86
C ASN A 683 4.68 -25.47 10.21
N PRO A 684 5.10 -25.07 11.43
CA PRO A 684 6.50 -25.05 11.83
C PRO A 684 7.19 -26.40 11.73
N VAL A 685 6.56 -27.48 12.18
CA VAL A 685 7.19 -28.82 12.20
C VAL A 685 7.42 -29.38 10.79
N THR A 686 6.53 -29.05 9.84
CA THR A 686 6.71 -29.44 8.43
C THR A 686 7.80 -28.61 7.78
N TYR A 687 7.87 -27.31 8.08
CA TYR A 687 8.88 -26.42 7.52
C TYR A 687 10.30 -26.81 7.94
N LEU A 688 10.49 -27.19 9.21
CA LEU A 688 11.77 -27.70 9.72
C LEU A 688 12.07 -29.13 9.27
N LYS A 689 11.15 -29.81 8.56
CA LYS A 689 11.23 -31.22 8.12
C LYS A 689 11.27 -32.24 9.25
N VAL A 690 10.96 -31.86 10.48
CA VAL A 690 10.91 -32.74 11.65
C VAL A 690 9.68 -33.66 11.61
N TYR A 691 8.62 -33.22 10.93
CA TYR A 691 7.39 -34.01 10.77
C TYR A 691 7.60 -35.37 10.11
N ASP A 692 8.58 -35.48 9.22
CA ASP A 692 8.90 -36.75 8.58
C ASP A 692 9.41 -37.78 9.58
N ASP A 693 10.29 -37.39 10.51
CA ASP A 693 10.78 -38.24 11.57
C ASP A 693 9.63 -38.68 12.52
N ILE A 694 8.71 -37.76 12.83
CA ILE A 694 7.52 -38.06 13.65
C ILE A 694 6.61 -39.08 12.95
N ARG A 695 6.33 -38.89 11.65
CA ARG A 695 5.49 -39.81 10.85
C ARG A 695 6.10 -41.22 10.79
N HIS A 696 7.41 -41.32 10.63
CA HIS A 696 8.12 -42.61 10.66
C HIS A 696 8.03 -43.27 12.02
N LEU A 697 8.12 -42.50 13.10
CA LEU A 697 7.96 -43.01 14.46
C LEU A 697 6.58 -43.63 14.69
N PHE A 698 5.52 -43.00 14.21
CA PHE A 698 4.14 -43.51 14.30
C PHE A 698 3.93 -44.76 13.40
N ALA A 699 4.50 -44.80 12.21
CA ALA A 699 4.42 -45.95 11.33
C ALA A 699 5.11 -47.20 11.89
N GLN A 700 6.05 -47.03 12.83
CA GLN A 700 6.75 -48.13 13.51
C GLN A 700 5.95 -48.73 14.67
N GLN A 701 4.87 -48.06 15.12
CA GLN A 701 4.06 -48.57 16.24
C GLN A 701 3.38 -49.92 15.91
N PRO A 702 3.22 -50.80 16.90
CA PRO A 702 2.64 -52.16 16.70
C PRO A 702 1.27 -52.09 15.99
N LEU A 703 0.38 -51.25 16.45
CA LEU A 703 -0.97 -51.07 15.85
C LEU A 703 -0.90 -50.56 14.41
N ALA A 704 -0.01 -49.63 14.11
CA ALA A 704 0.18 -49.15 12.75
C ALA A 704 0.62 -50.27 11.79
N LYS A 705 1.53 -51.11 12.25
CA LYS A 705 1.99 -52.27 11.49
C LYS A 705 0.88 -53.30 11.26
N GLN A 706 0.01 -53.52 12.27
CA GLN A 706 -1.14 -54.45 12.16
C GLN A 706 -2.17 -53.92 11.15
N LEU A 707 -2.40 -52.61 11.11
CA LEU A 707 -3.33 -51.96 10.20
C LEU A 707 -2.73 -51.65 8.81
N GLY A 708 -1.44 -51.93 8.61
CA GLY A 708 -0.74 -51.69 7.35
C GLY A 708 -0.49 -50.20 7.11
N PHE A 709 -0.46 -49.38 8.15
CA PHE A 709 -0.26 -47.94 8.02
C PHE A 709 1.21 -47.58 7.86
N GLY A 710 1.58 -47.05 6.69
CA GLY A 710 2.88 -46.44 6.47
C GLY A 710 2.91 -44.94 6.89
N ALA A 711 4.08 -44.33 6.80
CA ALA A 711 4.28 -42.91 7.18
C ALA A 711 3.33 -41.91 6.42
N GLY A 712 2.82 -42.28 5.26
CA GLY A 712 1.86 -41.52 4.50
C GLY A 712 0.50 -41.36 5.18
N HIS A 713 0.05 -42.37 5.96
CA HIS A 713 -1.23 -42.31 6.67
C HIS A 713 -1.22 -41.30 7.83
N PHE A 714 -0.06 -40.98 8.35
CA PHE A 714 0.14 -39.94 9.38
C PHE A 714 0.43 -38.58 8.80
N SER A 715 0.10 -38.35 7.53
CA SER A 715 0.23 -37.07 6.85
C SER A 715 -1.14 -36.45 6.58
N PHE A 716 -1.35 -35.21 7.03
CA PHE A 716 -2.54 -34.42 6.68
C PHE A 716 -2.50 -33.87 5.23
N ASN A 717 -1.40 -34.08 4.50
CA ASN A 717 -1.25 -33.68 3.08
C ASN A 717 -1.48 -34.82 2.10
N SER A 718 -1.41 -36.09 2.55
CA SER A 718 -1.54 -37.27 1.70
C SER A 718 -2.90 -37.95 1.89
N ASP A 719 -3.43 -38.52 0.82
CA ASP A 719 -4.63 -39.36 0.91
C ASP A 719 -4.33 -40.65 1.68
N GLY A 720 -5.34 -41.23 2.32
CA GLY A 720 -5.25 -42.45 3.08
C GLY A 720 -5.50 -42.27 4.59
N GLY A 721 -4.87 -41.27 5.22
CA GLY A 721 -5.07 -41.04 6.67
C GLY A 721 -5.70 -39.73 7.05
N ARG A 722 -5.73 -38.75 6.16
CA ARG A 722 -6.38 -37.44 6.39
C ARG A 722 -7.89 -37.55 6.33
N CYS A 723 -8.59 -36.68 7.02
CA CYS A 723 -10.04 -36.53 6.90
C CYS A 723 -10.44 -36.20 5.46
N ASP A 724 -11.41 -36.94 4.91
CA ASP A 724 -11.83 -36.79 3.52
C ASP A 724 -12.63 -35.50 3.27
N GLU A 725 -13.39 -35.00 4.26
CA GLU A 725 -14.18 -33.76 4.14
C GLU A 725 -13.30 -32.51 4.15
N CYS A 726 -12.54 -32.27 5.22
CA CYS A 726 -11.67 -31.09 5.30
C CYS A 726 -10.33 -31.27 4.61
N LYS A 727 -10.08 -32.45 4.02
CA LYS A 727 -8.81 -32.80 3.35
C LYS A 727 -7.56 -32.51 4.19
N GLY A 728 -7.67 -32.69 5.52
CA GLY A 728 -6.58 -32.49 6.46
C GLY A 728 -6.41 -31.06 6.97
N GLU A 729 -7.33 -30.12 6.67
CA GLU A 729 -7.28 -28.75 7.19
C GLU A 729 -7.81 -28.62 8.63
N GLY A 730 -8.72 -29.52 9.03
CA GLY A 730 -9.43 -29.45 10.31
C GLY A 730 -10.60 -28.45 10.31
N THR A 731 -10.63 -27.57 9.33
CA THR A 731 -11.68 -26.55 9.17
C THR A 731 -12.21 -26.53 7.74
N ILE A 732 -13.45 -26.08 7.56
CA ILE A 732 -14.09 -25.83 6.27
C ILE A 732 -14.22 -24.33 6.12
N THR A 733 -13.66 -23.78 5.04
CA THR A 733 -13.74 -22.36 4.74
C THR A 733 -14.95 -22.09 3.85
N VAL A 734 -15.89 -21.30 4.36
CA VAL A 734 -17.04 -20.80 3.60
C VAL A 734 -16.71 -19.40 3.10
N SER A 735 -16.52 -19.29 1.78
CA SER A 735 -16.21 -17.98 1.16
C SER A 735 -17.45 -17.11 1.09
N MET A 736 -17.35 -15.89 1.60
CA MET A 736 -18.41 -14.90 1.60
C MET A 736 -18.08 -13.80 0.59
N GLN A 737 -18.98 -13.52 -0.37
CA GLN A 737 -18.73 -12.56 -1.45
C GLN A 737 -18.46 -11.12 -0.97
N PHE A 738 -19.00 -10.72 0.19
CA PHE A 738 -18.91 -9.33 0.69
C PHE A 738 -18.34 -9.21 2.11
N MET A 739 -17.91 -10.33 2.72
CA MET A 739 -17.38 -10.39 4.09
C MET A 739 -16.15 -11.28 4.14
N ALA A 740 -15.41 -11.25 5.25
CA ALA A 740 -14.29 -12.17 5.50
C ALA A 740 -14.78 -13.63 5.46
N ASP A 741 -13.95 -14.51 4.90
CA ASP A 741 -14.25 -15.94 4.83
C ASP A 741 -14.50 -16.52 6.24
N LEU A 742 -15.57 -17.26 6.41
CA LEU A 742 -15.90 -17.91 7.67
C LEU A 742 -15.23 -19.28 7.73
N LYS A 743 -14.44 -19.53 8.78
CA LYS A 743 -13.83 -20.84 9.05
C LYS A 743 -14.65 -21.58 10.09
N LEU A 744 -15.26 -22.67 9.69
CA LEU A 744 -16.02 -23.57 10.57
C LEU A 744 -15.18 -24.81 10.89
N GLU A 745 -15.32 -25.33 12.10
CA GLU A 745 -14.73 -26.60 12.45
C GLU A 745 -15.33 -27.72 11.60
N CYS A 746 -14.51 -28.65 11.12
CA CYS A 746 -14.99 -29.78 10.33
C CYS A 746 -15.79 -30.75 11.22
N GLU A 747 -17.05 -30.98 10.90
CA GLU A 747 -17.95 -31.83 11.66
C GLU A 747 -17.53 -33.31 11.66
N ALA A 748 -16.89 -33.80 10.59
CA ALA A 748 -16.47 -35.19 10.48
C ALA A 748 -15.25 -35.53 11.37
N CYS A 749 -14.27 -34.63 11.47
CA CYS A 749 -13.07 -34.89 12.27
C CYS A 749 -12.96 -34.05 13.54
N HIS A 750 -13.92 -33.17 13.81
CA HIS A 750 -13.91 -32.26 14.96
C HIS A 750 -12.53 -31.57 15.15
N GLY A 751 -12.04 -30.95 14.09
CA GLY A 751 -10.78 -30.23 14.06
C GLY A 751 -9.51 -31.11 14.02
N LYS A 752 -9.65 -32.44 14.21
CA LYS A 752 -8.50 -33.34 14.39
C LYS A 752 -7.71 -33.69 13.11
N ARG A 753 -8.17 -33.29 11.93
CA ARG A 753 -7.48 -33.42 10.62
C ARG A 753 -7.34 -34.82 10.06
N PHE A 754 -7.43 -35.87 10.88
CA PHE A 754 -7.20 -37.30 10.54
C PHE A 754 -8.47 -38.13 10.67
N LYS A 755 -8.47 -39.30 10.04
CA LYS A 755 -9.48 -40.35 10.24
C LYS A 755 -9.34 -40.94 11.63
N ASN A 756 -10.45 -41.44 12.18
CA ASN A 756 -10.43 -42.00 13.56
C ASN A 756 -9.51 -43.19 13.71
N GLU A 757 -9.39 -44.05 12.70
CA GLU A 757 -8.52 -45.25 12.75
C GLU A 757 -7.02 -44.84 12.87
N VAL A 758 -6.61 -43.71 12.26
CA VAL A 758 -5.24 -43.19 12.40
C VAL A 758 -5.00 -42.63 13.79
N LEU A 759 -6.03 -42.06 14.43
CA LEU A 759 -5.93 -41.50 15.78
C LEU A 759 -5.90 -42.57 16.89
N GLU A 760 -6.27 -43.82 16.58
CA GLU A 760 -6.12 -44.94 17.48
C GLU A 760 -4.66 -45.33 17.71
N VAL A 761 -3.77 -45.08 16.75
CA VAL A 761 -2.34 -45.32 16.87
C VAL A 761 -1.73 -44.30 17.83
N LYS A 762 -1.12 -44.80 18.92
CA LYS A 762 -0.54 -43.95 19.97
C LYS A 762 0.94 -44.31 20.19
N TYR A 763 1.72 -43.25 20.47
CA TYR A 763 3.08 -43.33 20.96
C TYR A 763 3.09 -42.78 22.39
N HIS A 764 3.40 -43.61 23.38
CA HIS A 764 3.33 -43.29 24.81
C HIS A 764 2.05 -42.55 25.23
N GLY A 765 0.90 -43.09 24.77
CA GLY A 765 -0.43 -42.55 25.11
C GLY A 765 -0.90 -41.35 24.28
N LYS A 766 -0.06 -40.80 23.41
CA LYS A 766 -0.36 -39.65 22.52
C LYS A 766 -0.54 -40.10 21.08
N ASN A 767 -1.63 -39.66 20.42
CA ASN A 767 -1.82 -39.86 18.98
C ASN A 767 -1.14 -38.76 18.18
N ILE A 768 -1.17 -38.86 16.84
CA ILE A 768 -0.50 -37.92 15.97
C ILE A 768 -1.08 -36.50 16.10
N TYR A 769 -2.39 -36.32 16.34
CA TYR A 769 -3.02 -35.05 16.58
C TYR A 769 -2.57 -34.43 17.91
N ASP A 770 -2.51 -35.25 18.99
CA ASP A 770 -2.03 -34.80 20.31
C ASP A 770 -0.59 -34.24 20.21
N ILE A 771 0.27 -34.87 19.40
CA ILE A 771 1.63 -34.40 19.15
C ILE A 771 1.63 -33.05 18.39
N LEU A 772 0.77 -32.88 17.38
CA LEU A 772 0.67 -31.63 16.63
C LEU A 772 0.13 -30.49 17.49
N GLU A 773 -0.69 -30.77 18.49
CA GLU A 773 -1.24 -29.80 19.46
C GLU A 773 -0.28 -29.50 20.62
N MET A 774 0.79 -30.26 20.79
CA MET A 774 1.83 -29.91 21.77
C MET A 774 2.53 -28.61 21.40
N THR A 775 2.89 -27.82 22.41
CA THR A 775 3.84 -26.71 22.20
C THR A 775 5.24 -27.29 21.87
N VAL A 776 6.05 -26.46 21.20
CA VAL A 776 7.45 -26.86 20.90
C VAL A 776 8.21 -27.26 22.17
N GLY A 777 8.04 -26.48 23.26
CA GLY A 777 8.70 -26.79 24.53
C GLY A 777 8.26 -28.13 25.13
N ASP A 778 6.94 -28.40 25.18
CA ASP A 778 6.40 -29.66 25.69
C ASP A 778 6.81 -30.84 24.81
N ALA A 779 6.84 -30.65 23.48
CA ALA A 779 7.26 -31.67 22.54
C ALA A 779 8.75 -32.02 22.70
N ILE A 780 9.63 -31.05 22.89
CA ILE A 780 11.05 -31.28 23.16
C ILE A 780 11.20 -32.12 24.42
N ASN A 781 10.55 -31.77 25.54
CA ASN A 781 10.59 -32.51 26.79
C ASN A 781 10.05 -33.94 26.59
N PHE A 782 8.90 -34.10 25.93
CA PHE A 782 8.29 -35.38 25.63
C PHE A 782 9.22 -36.31 24.84
N PHE A 783 9.77 -35.81 23.73
CA PHE A 783 10.66 -36.65 22.92
C PHE A 783 12.02 -36.95 23.58
N GLN A 784 12.52 -36.07 24.46
CA GLN A 784 13.71 -36.33 25.28
C GLN A 784 13.44 -37.42 26.32
N GLU A 785 12.30 -37.35 27.00
CA GLU A 785 11.89 -38.35 28.03
C GLU A 785 11.80 -39.74 27.44
N TYR A 786 11.24 -39.86 26.21
CA TYR A 786 11.07 -41.17 25.56
C TYR A 786 12.19 -41.54 24.56
N GLY A 787 13.35 -40.90 24.67
CA GLY A 787 14.58 -41.31 23.99
C GLY A 787 14.69 -40.92 22.52
N GLN A 788 13.77 -40.11 22.03
CA GLN A 788 13.77 -39.59 20.63
C GLN A 788 14.65 -38.33 20.48
N LYS A 789 15.93 -38.46 20.81
CA LYS A 789 16.89 -37.34 20.88
C LYS A 789 16.95 -36.54 19.57
N ARG A 790 16.95 -37.22 18.41
CA ARG A 790 17.04 -36.57 17.11
C ARG A 790 15.87 -35.62 16.84
N ILE A 791 14.63 -36.05 17.22
CA ILE A 791 13.44 -35.17 17.04
C ILE A 791 13.55 -33.96 17.96
N ALA A 792 13.95 -34.17 19.22
CA ALA A 792 14.13 -33.12 20.20
C ALA A 792 15.19 -32.08 19.76
N GLU A 793 16.36 -32.58 19.30
CA GLU A 793 17.46 -31.74 18.80
C GLU A 793 17.05 -30.92 17.58
N ASN A 794 16.27 -31.50 16.64
CA ASN A 794 15.77 -30.79 15.47
C ASN A 794 14.70 -29.74 15.80
N LEU A 795 13.99 -29.88 16.93
CA LEU A 795 13.03 -28.88 17.44
C LEU A 795 13.71 -27.78 18.26
N GLN A 796 14.90 -28.02 18.83
CA GLN A 796 15.62 -27.09 19.70
C GLN A 796 15.80 -25.67 19.08
N PRO A 797 16.12 -25.52 17.79
CA PRO A 797 16.24 -24.19 17.16
C PRO A 797 14.99 -23.32 17.30
N LEU A 798 13.78 -23.91 17.31
CA LEU A 798 12.54 -23.16 17.56
C LEU A 798 12.49 -22.59 18.97
N GLN A 799 12.94 -23.34 19.95
CA GLN A 799 13.04 -22.86 21.33
C GLN A 799 14.13 -21.77 21.46
N ASP A 800 15.26 -21.95 20.79
CA ASP A 800 16.39 -21.00 20.82
C ASP A 800 16.01 -19.61 20.29
N VAL A 801 15.13 -19.56 19.28
CA VAL A 801 14.59 -18.28 18.73
C VAL A 801 13.38 -17.75 19.52
N GLY A 802 13.04 -18.36 20.67
CA GLY A 802 11.95 -17.88 21.52
C GLY A 802 10.56 -18.34 21.11
N LEU A 803 10.41 -19.42 20.33
CA LEU A 803 9.14 -19.97 19.87
C LEU A 803 8.72 -21.25 20.61
N ALA A 804 9.13 -21.42 21.87
CA ALA A 804 8.78 -22.60 22.66
C ALA A 804 7.25 -22.76 22.87
N TYR A 805 6.49 -21.68 22.78
CA TYR A 805 5.05 -21.63 23.07
C TYR A 805 4.15 -21.98 21.87
N ILE A 806 4.64 -21.93 20.63
CA ILE A 806 3.82 -22.26 19.46
C ILE A 806 3.55 -23.76 19.39
N LYS A 807 2.38 -24.17 18.87
CA LYS A 807 2.05 -25.57 18.65
C LYS A 807 2.78 -26.10 17.40
N LEU A 808 3.21 -27.36 17.43
CA LEU A 808 3.90 -27.99 16.30
C LEU A 808 3.07 -27.94 15.00
N GLY A 809 1.77 -28.18 15.10
CA GLY A 809 0.82 -28.20 14.00
C GLY A 809 0.12 -26.86 13.71
N GLN A 810 0.53 -25.76 14.34
CA GLN A 810 -0.09 -24.44 14.16
C GLN A 810 0.05 -23.96 12.71
N SER A 811 -1.06 -23.58 12.10
CA SER A 811 -1.03 -23.08 10.72
C SER A 811 -0.20 -21.80 10.59
N SER A 812 0.61 -21.72 9.54
CA SER A 812 1.41 -20.52 9.26
C SER A 812 0.58 -19.24 9.06
N SER A 813 -0.69 -19.39 8.65
CA SER A 813 -1.62 -18.27 8.50
C SER A 813 -2.10 -17.66 9.84
N THR A 814 -1.91 -18.39 10.95
CA THR A 814 -2.26 -17.94 12.30
C THR A 814 -1.06 -17.40 13.08
N LEU A 815 0.15 -17.57 12.53
CA LEU A 815 1.36 -17.00 13.07
C LEU A 815 1.48 -15.51 12.72
N SER A 816 1.97 -14.71 13.65
CA SER A 816 2.34 -13.33 13.37
C SER A 816 3.49 -13.25 12.36
N GLY A 817 3.71 -12.08 11.74
CA GLY A 817 4.82 -11.87 10.82
C GLY A 817 6.18 -12.18 11.46
N GLY A 818 6.41 -11.71 12.68
CA GLY A 818 7.63 -11.97 13.44
C GLY A 818 7.80 -13.45 13.83
N GLU A 819 6.72 -14.17 14.15
CA GLU A 819 6.77 -15.61 14.41
C GLU A 819 7.15 -16.40 13.16
N ASN A 820 6.54 -16.08 12.00
CA ASN A 820 6.91 -16.69 10.71
C ASN A 820 8.40 -16.48 10.39
N GLN A 821 8.91 -15.28 10.61
CA GLN A 821 10.31 -14.93 10.39
C GLN A 821 11.25 -15.73 11.31
N ARG A 822 10.89 -15.87 12.58
CA ARG A 822 11.68 -16.68 13.54
C ARG A 822 11.65 -18.19 13.21
N VAL A 823 10.55 -18.72 12.68
CA VAL A 823 10.52 -20.10 12.17
C VAL A 823 11.49 -20.29 11.01
N LYS A 824 11.58 -19.30 10.09
CA LYS A 824 12.58 -19.31 9.00
C LYS A 824 14.01 -19.27 9.55
N LEU A 825 14.26 -18.42 10.54
CA LEU A 825 15.56 -18.36 11.23
C LEU A 825 15.92 -19.70 11.89
N ALA A 826 14.97 -20.32 12.61
CA ALA A 826 15.17 -21.64 13.23
C ALA A 826 15.54 -22.71 12.21
N TYR A 827 14.93 -22.67 11.02
CA TYR A 827 15.28 -23.58 9.93
C TYR A 827 16.74 -23.44 9.47
N TYR A 828 17.24 -22.20 9.33
CA TYR A 828 18.64 -21.98 8.95
C TYR A 828 19.61 -22.36 10.08
N LEU A 829 19.23 -22.14 11.33
CA LEU A 829 20.01 -22.58 12.49
C LEU A 829 20.10 -24.12 12.61
N SER A 830 19.05 -24.84 12.21
CA SER A 830 19.03 -26.31 12.22
C SER A 830 19.92 -26.94 11.15
N ARG A 831 20.20 -26.21 10.06
CA ARG A 831 21.09 -26.66 9.00
C ARG A 831 22.54 -26.43 9.40
N GLN A 832 23.31 -27.48 9.40
CA GLN A 832 24.78 -27.42 9.55
C GLN A 832 25.43 -27.14 8.20
N SER A 833 25.15 -25.95 7.62
CA SER A 833 25.79 -25.52 6.38
C SER A 833 26.92 -24.54 6.69
N ASP A 834 28.13 -24.96 6.45
CA ASP A 834 29.33 -24.12 6.59
C ASP A 834 29.65 -23.28 5.33
N ARG A 835 28.70 -23.24 4.38
CA ARG A 835 28.86 -22.44 3.16
C ARG A 835 28.54 -20.98 3.46
N PRO A 836 29.51 -20.06 3.30
CA PRO A 836 29.26 -18.64 3.58
C PRO A 836 28.06 -18.10 2.80
N THR A 837 27.05 -17.67 3.54
CA THR A 837 25.79 -17.17 2.99
C THR A 837 25.50 -15.79 3.56
N MET A 838 24.98 -14.89 2.75
CA MET A 838 24.49 -13.60 3.24
C MET A 838 23.01 -13.74 3.61
N PHE A 839 22.70 -13.56 4.89
CA PHE A 839 21.34 -13.50 5.38
C PHE A 839 20.86 -12.06 5.47
N ILE A 840 19.71 -11.80 4.88
CA ILE A 840 19.04 -10.49 4.90
C ILE A 840 17.79 -10.60 5.72
N PHE A 841 17.69 -9.82 6.80
CA PHE A 841 16.51 -9.76 7.66
C PHE A 841 15.80 -8.42 7.51
N ASP A 842 14.48 -8.46 7.42
CA ASP A 842 13.64 -7.26 7.31
C ASP A 842 12.85 -7.09 8.60
N GLU A 843 13.23 -6.14 9.43
CA GLU A 843 12.64 -5.80 10.74
C GLU A 843 12.41 -7.04 11.64
N PRO A 844 13.46 -7.79 12.00
CA PRO A 844 13.30 -9.05 12.73
C PRO A 844 12.85 -8.88 14.18
N THR A 845 12.84 -7.68 14.75
CA THR A 845 12.37 -7.41 16.11
C THR A 845 10.89 -7.12 16.21
N THR A 846 10.17 -7.11 15.09
CA THR A 846 8.72 -6.87 15.05
C THR A 846 7.96 -7.78 16.01
N GLY A 847 7.19 -7.21 16.93
CA GLY A 847 6.41 -7.94 17.94
C GLY A 847 7.24 -8.63 19.01
N LEU A 848 8.51 -8.24 19.20
CA LEU A 848 9.38 -8.83 20.21
C LEU A 848 9.54 -7.92 21.44
N HIS A 849 9.39 -8.57 22.59
CA HIS A 849 9.79 -7.97 23.86
C HIS A 849 11.33 -7.95 24.00
N PHE A 850 11.88 -7.02 24.78
CA PHE A 850 13.33 -6.86 25.04
C PHE A 850 14.05 -8.19 25.35
N HIS A 851 13.45 -9.04 26.18
CA HIS A 851 13.98 -10.35 26.52
C HIS A 851 14.10 -11.29 25.31
N ASP A 852 13.16 -11.23 24.37
CA ASP A 852 13.17 -12.05 23.17
C ASP A 852 14.16 -11.50 22.13
N ILE A 853 14.38 -10.16 22.09
CA ILE A 853 15.43 -9.52 21.30
C ILE A 853 16.81 -10.02 21.74
N LYS A 854 17.06 -10.16 23.04
CA LYS A 854 18.32 -10.73 23.58
C LYS A 854 18.59 -12.16 23.08
N LYS A 855 17.54 -13.00 22.96
CA LYS A 855 17.64 -14.35 22.38
C LYS A 855 17.90 -14.32 20.88
N LEU A 856 17.25 -13.41 20.16
CA LEU A 856 17.43 -13.22 18.74
C LEU A 856 18.88 -12.84 18.41
N LEU A 857 19.44 -11.87 19.13
CA LEU A 857 20.83 -11.46 18.98
C LEU A 857 21.82 -12.61 19.19
N LYS A 858 21.59 -13.48 20.19
CA LYS A 858 22.40 -14.71 20.37
C LYS A 858 22.30 -15.64 19.18
N SER A 859 21.15 -15.71 18.51
CA SER A 859 20.97 -16.51 17.30
C SER A 859 21.74 -15.92 16.11
N PHE A 860 21.79 -14.61 15.98
CA PHE A 860 22.62 -13.91 14.98
C PHE A 860 24.10 -14.17 15.21
N GLU A 861 24.57 -14.10 16.47
CA GLU A 861 25.96 -14.42 16.84
C GLU A 861 26.36 -15.84 16.40
N ARG A 862 25.47 -16.80 16.57
CA ARG A 862 25.71 -18.19 16.12
C ARG A 862 25.86 -18.31 14.60
N LEU A 863 25.07 -17.54 13.81
CA LEU A 863 25.21 -17.50 12.36
C LEU A 863 26.54 -16.87 11.93
N ILE A 864 26.92 -15.75 12.54
CA ILE A 864 28.19 -15.07 12.24
C ILE A 864 29.37 -15.97 12.59
N ALA A 865 29.34 -16.65 13.74
CA ALA A 865 30.37 -17.60 14.18
C ALA A 865 30.56 -18.78 13.20
N ARG A 866 29.57 -19.10 12.37
CA ARG A 866 29.66 -20.10 11.29
C ARG A 866 30.16 -19.51 9.95
N GLY A 867 30.61 -18.26 9.94
CA GLY A 867 31.12 -17.59 8.74
C GLY A 867 30.05 -16.99 7.82
N HIS A 868 28.84 -16.79 8.30
CA HIS A 868 27.80 -16.10 7.54
C HIS A 868 27.87 -14.58 7.72
N SER A 869 27.34 -13.85 6.77
CA SER A 869 27.21 -12.38 6.80
C SER A 869 25.75 -12.01 7.05
N LEU A 870 25.48 -11.09 7.95
CA LEU A 870 24.13 -10.64 8.25
C LEU A 870 23.91 -9.19 7.85
N VAL A 871 22.83 -8.92 7.13
CA VAL A 871 22.35 -7.57 6.81
C VAL A 871 20.93 -7.45 7.35
N ILE A 872 20.70 -6.50 8.25
CA ILE A 872 19.43 -6.33 8.93
C ILE A 872 18.89 -4.93 8.67
N ILE A 873 17.65 -4.82 8.18
CA ILE A 873 16.92 -3.56 8.18
C ILE A 873 16.26 -3.43 9.55
N GLU A 874 16.61 -2.41 10.32
CA GLU A 874 16.12 -2.26 11.69
C GLU A 874 15.94 -0.80 12.14
N HIS A 875 15.03 -0.64 13.12
CA HIS A 875 14.74 0.62 13.79
C HIS A 875 14.95 0.54 15.30
N ASN A 876 14.98 -0.68 15.85
CA ASN A 876 15.15 -0.90 17.30
C ASN A 876 16.56 -0.54 17.75
N MET A 877 16.69 0.44 18.66
CA MET A 877 17.98 0.96 19.13
C MET A 877 18.80 -0.08 19.86
N ASP A 878 18.17 -1.06 20.53
CA ASP A 878 18.87 -2.14 21.22
C ASP A 878 19.55 -3.14 20.27
N VAL A 879 19.03 -3.30 19.05
CA VAL A 879 19.72 -4.05 17.98
C VAL A 879 20.77 -3.21 17.30
N ILE A 880 20.46 -1.94 17.03
CA ILE A 880 21.37 -1.01 16.35
C ILE A 880 22.66 -0.83 17.16
N LYS A 881 22.56 -0.68 18.49
CA LYS A 881 23.76 -0.58 19.35
C LYS A 881 24.64 -1.84 19.35
N CYS A 882 24.08 -3.00 19.00
CA CYS A 882 24.81 -4.26 18.90
C CYS A 882 25.44 -4.51 17.52
N ALA A 883 25.19 -3.64 16.53
CA ALA A 883 25.74 -3.79 15.18
C ALA A 883 27.28 -3.65 15.16
N ASP A 884 27.95 -4.40 14.28
CA ASP A 884 29.37 -4.17 13.98
C ASP A 884 29.54 -3.02 12.98
N TYR A 885 28.60 -2.88 12.05
CA TYR A 885 28.57 -1.84 11.04
C TYR A 885 27.16 -1.32 10.81
N LEU A 886 26.99 -0.02 10.77
CA LEU A 886 25.72 0.66 10.60
C LEU A 886 25.73 1.50 9.32
N ILE A 887 24.64 1.41 8.55
CA ILE A 887 24.40 2.21 7.36
C ILE A 887 23.15 3.02 7.62
N ASP A 888 23.26 4.34 7.74
CA ASP A 888 22.14 5.24 8.04
C ASP A 888 21.71 5.99 6.78
N LEU A 889 20.44 5.79 6.37
CA LEU A 889 19.84 6.42 5.20
C LEU A 889 18.88 7.54 5.62
N GLY A 890 18.94 8.65 4.90
CA GLY A 890 18.11 9.81 5.22
C GLY A 890 18.36 10.99 4.30
N PRO A 891 18.32 12.24 4.86
CA PRO A 891 17.94 12.58 6.25
C PRO A 891 16.44 12.42 6.51
N GLU A 892 15.61 12.55 5.49
CA GLU A 892 14.15 12.46 5.55
C GLU A 892 13.60 11.25 4.77
N GLY A 893 12.27 11.08 4.75
CA GLY A 893 11.58 10.10 3.90
C GLY A 893 11.20 10.68 2.53
N GLY A 894 10.93 9.80 1.56
CA GLY A 894 10.46 10.17 0.23
C GLY A 894 11.51 10.94 -0.60
N GLU A 895 11.08 11.99 -1.29
CA GLU A 895 11.95 12.77 -2.20
C GLU A 895 13.11 13.48 -1.48
N ALA A 896 12.92 13.87 -0.24
CA ALA A 896 13.95 14.51 0.59
C ALA A 896 14.91 13.50 1.24
N GLY A 897 14.66 12.20 1.07
CA GLY A 897 15.49 11.10 1.54
C GLY A 897 16.38 10.50 0.46
N GLY A 898 16.76 9.25 0.65
CA GLY A 898 17.49 8.47 -0.34
C GLY A 898 18.99 8.78 -0.43
N GLN A 899 19.54 9.46 0.57
CA GLN A 899 20.96 9.74 0.69
C GLN A 899 21.61 8.83 1.75
N LEU A 900 22.88 8.54 1.59
CA LEU A 900 23.69 7.94 2.63
C LEU A 900 24.14 9.05 3.58
N VAL A 901 23.58 9.05 4.80
CA VAL A 901 23.91 10.06 5.82
C VAL A 901 25.29 9.75 6.42
N VAL A 902 25.46 8.52 6.87
CA VAL A 902 26.72 8.03 7.46
C VAL A 902 26.78 6.50 7.37
N ALA A 903 27.96 5.94 7.28
CA ALA A 903 28.20 4.50 7.37
C ALA A 903 29.50 4.26 8.15
N GLY A 904 29.42 3.40 9.18
CA GLY A 904 30.55 3.11 10.08
C GLY A 904 30.10 2.32 11.30
N THR A 905 30.88 2.37 12.37
CA THR A 905 30.49 1.78 13.66
C THR A 905 29.35 2.60 14.29
N PRO A 906 28.56 2.02 15.22
CA PRO A 906 27.54 2.77 15.96
C PRO A 906 28.09 4.04 16.61
N GLU A 907 29.30 4.01 17.12
CA GLU A 907 29.99 5.15 17.76
C GLU A 907 30.28 6.27 16.72
N GLU A 908 30.70 5.92 15.51
CA GLU A 908 30.91 6.90 14.43
C GLU A 908 29.57 7.52 13.97
N VAL A 909 28.50 6.75 13.96
CA VAL A 909 27.16 7.26 13.62
C VAL A 909 26.64 8.22 14.67
N VAL A 910 26.88 7.97 15.96
CA VAL A 910 26.54 8.90 17.06
C VAL A 910 27.30 10.24 16.94
N ALA A 911 28.52 10.22 16.41
CA ALA A 911 29.28 11.44 16.18
C ALA A 911 28.76 12.30 15.01
N CYS A 912 27.91 11.74 14.15
CA CYS A 912 27.32 12.45 13.00
C CYS A 912 26.06 13.22 13.41
N GLU A 913 26.13 14.56 13.46
CA GLU A 913 24.99 15.41 13.85
C GLU A 913 23.80 15.34 12.90
N ALA A 914 24.03 15.01 11.63
CA ALA A 914 22.98 14.88 10.62
C ALA A 914 22.15 13.59 10.78
N SER A 915 22.66 12.60 11.53
CA SER A 915 21.98 11.33 11.74
C SER A 915 20.91 11.41 12.83
N TYR A 916 19.66 11.18 12.46
CA TYR A 916 18.61 11.01 13.47
C TYR A 916 18.82 9.72 14.27
N THR A 917 19.22 8.63 13.62
CA THR A 917 19.59 7.39 14.31
C THR A 917 20.69 7.63 15.35
N GLY A 918 21.72 8.40 15.00
CA GLY A 918 22.81 8.76 15.93
C GLY A 918 22.34 9.53 17.15
N LYS A 919 21.36 10.42 17.00
CA LYS A 919 20.79 11.19 18.13
C LYS A 919 20.14 10.29 19.18
N PHE A 920 19.27 9.36 18.75
CA PHE A 920 18.60 8.44 19.66
C PHE A 920 19.53 7.33 20.18
N LEU A 921 20.49 6.92 19.39
CA LEU A 921 21.47 5.89 19.77
C LEU A 921 22.40 6.35 20.89
N ARG A 922 22.67 7.65 20.98
CA ARG A 922 23.54 8.26 22.01
C ARG A 922 23.10 7.95 23.44
N GLU A 923 21.80 7.81 23.67
CA GLU A 923 21.24 7.48 24.98
C GLU A 923 21.38 5.99 25.34
N LYS A 924 21.69 5.14 24.37
CA LYS A 924 21.76 3.68 24.52
C LYS A 924 23.18 3.10 24.49
N LEU A 925 24.18 3.86 24.01
CA LEU A 925 25.61 3.55 24.05
C LEU A 925 26.24 4.10 25.31
#